data_c0e6db397dd7ff8c03d78b86114051d2
#
_entry.id   c0e6db397dd7ff8c03d78b86114051d2
#
_cell.length_a   1.000
_cell.length_b   1.000
_cell.length_c   1.000
_cell.angle_alpha   90.00
_cell.angle_beta   90.00
_cell.angle_gamma   90.00
#
_symmetry.space_group_name_H-M   'P 1'
#
loop_
_entity.id
_entity.type
_entity.pdbx_description
1 polymer ?
#
loop_
_entity_poly.entity_id
_entity_poly.type
_entity_poly.pdbx_seq_one_letter_code
_entity_poly.pdbx_strand_id
1 'polypeptide(L)'
;MAKKKEKKAGKRMKKSEMSERLISLFHTKPNETFSLKQLSSSLNLTTHPLKMLCADIITEMIEDDFLQEVEKGHYKLNDHGLIMTGVFQRKSNGKNSFIPDDGGETIFIAERNSAHAMNNDKVKIALFAKRKNRNPEGEVIEILERANDTFVGTLKVEKFYAFLLTENRTLANDIFIPKDKLKGGKNGDKAVVKIVEWPEEAKNPIGQVIDILGKAGENTTEMHAILAEFGLPYVYPKNVETAAEKIPAEISEADYAEREDFRNVTTFTIDPKDAKDFDDALSIRLIKPGLWEVGVHIADVTHYVKEGGVIDKEAEKRATSVYLVDRTIPMLPERLCNFICSLRPDEEKLAFSVIFNMNEKGEVKDSRIVHTIIKSDRRFTYEEAQKVIETGEGDYKEEILELNKQAQILRKQRLAAGAIDFDRVEVKFEIDETGKPLSVYFKESKEANKLIEEFMLLANRTVAEKIGKVPKNKKAKVFPYRIHDLPDPDKLENLNWFINRFGYKIRTSGSKTEISKSINRLLDDIKNKKEQNLVETVSLRAMQKARYSTHNIGHYGLAFDYYTHFTSPIRRFPDMMVHRLLTRYLAGGRTVQEAKYEELCDHSSEMEQIAANAERASVKYKQVEFMGERLGMEFDGVISGVTEWGLYVELNENKCEGMIPMRDLGDDYYDFDEKNYCLTGRRHHKKFSLGDPVTIKVARANLEKKQLDFALIEK
;
A
#
# COMPACT_ATOMS: atom_id res chain seq x y z
N MET A 1 48.11 -55.10 37.36
CA MET A 1 47.56 -54.37 36.28
C MET A 1 46.05 -54.54 36.30
N ALA A 2 45.32 -53.53 36.86
CA ALA A 2 43.88 -53.55 37.00
C ALA A 2 43.28 -52.58 35.95
N LYS A 3 42.51 -53.12 35.00
CA LYS A 3 41.75 -52.31 33.98
C LYS A 3 40.53 -51.63 34.65
N LYS A 4 40.58 -50.30 34.81
CA LYS A 4 39.42 -49.46 35.14
C LYS A 4 38.42 -49.52 34.00
N LYS A 5 37.21 -50.06 34.23
CA LYS A 5 36.06 -49.91 33.39
C LYS A 5 35.47 -48.54 33.68
N GLU A 6 35.59 -47.59 32.72
CA GLU A 6 34.80 -46.36 32.71
C GLU A 6 33.34 -46.69 32.46
N LYS A 7 32.49 -46.43 33.44
CA LYS A 7 31.04 -46.39 33.27
C LYS A 7 30.70 -45.11 32.49
N LYS A 8 30.30 -45.23 31.22
CA LYS A 8 29.62 -44.14 30.49
C LYS A 8 28.32 -43.83 31.24
N ALA A 9 28.27 -42.66 31.90
CA ALA A 9 27.04 -42.11 32.45
C ALA A 9 26.09 -41.82 31.30
N GLY A 10 24.95 -42.52 31.21
CA GLY A 10 23.93 -42.31 30.23
C GLY A 10 23.38 -40.89 30.33
N LYS A 11 23.44 -40.15 29.23
CA LYS A 11 22.88 -38.80 29.10
C LYS A 11 21.39 -38.85 29.46
N ARG A 12 21.00 -38.16 30.54
CA ARG A 12 19.61 -38.13 31.03
C ARG A 12 18.77 -37.37 30.00
N MET A 13 17.95 -38.07 29.22
CA MET A 13 17.05 -37.46 28.23
C MET A 13 16.05 -36.55 28.95
N LYS A 14 15.94 -35.31 28.52
CA LYS A 14 15.01 -34.33 29.08
C LYS A 14 13.60 -34.57 28.56
N LYS A 15 12.58 -34.17 29.33
CA LYS A 15 11.14 -34.28 28.93
C LYS A 15 10.88 -33.61 27.57
N SER A 16 11.46 -32.43 27.34
CA SER A 16 11.32 -31.71 26.06
C SER A 16 11.91 -32.45 24.86
N GLU A 17 13.09 -33.09 25.04
CA GLU A 17 13.73 -33.90 23.99
C GLU A 17 12.92 -35.16 23.67
N MET A 18 12.30 -35.76 24.67
CA MET A 18 11.43 -36.94 24.51
C MET A 18 10.15 -36.55 23.76
N SER A 19 9.53 -35.45 24.14
CA SER A 19 8.32 -34.93 23.45
C SER A 19 8.60 -34.61 21.98
N GLU A 20 9.69 -33.94 21.65
CA GLU A 20 10.11 -33.64 20.28
C GLU A 20 10.27 -34.91 19.42
N ARG A 21 10.89 -35.94 19.98
CA ARG A 21 11.08 -37.23 19.29
C ARG A 21 9.76 -37.99 19.07
N LEU A 22 8.86 -37.95 20.04
CA LEU A 22 7.53 -38.55 19.91
C LEU A 22 6.71 -37.83 18.83
N ILE A 23 6.69 -36.50 18.85
CA ILE A 23 6.02 -35.67 17.86
C ILE A 23 6.56 -36.00 16.45
N SER A 24 7.89 -35.99 16.29
CA SER A 24 8.53 -36.31 15.00
C SER A 24 8.17 -37.72 14.50
N LEU A 25 8.09 -38.70 15.40
CA LEU A 25 7.75 -40.08 15.04
C LEU A 25 6.29 -40.18 14.52
N PHE A 26 5.34 -39.56 15.24
CA PHE A 26 3.94 -39.57 14.83
C PHE A 26 3.68 -38.77 13.55
N HIS A 27 4.40 -37.66 13.34
CA HIS A 27 4.33 -36.89 12.08
C HIS A 27 4.93 -37.65 10.89
N THR A 28 6.02 -38.37 11.10
CA THR A 28 6.64 -39.18 10.02
C THR A 28 5.72 -40.34 9.60
N LYS A 29 4.86 -40.80 10.51
CA LYS A 29 3.97 -41.96 10.31
C LYS A 29 2.55 -41.66 10.81
N PRO A 30 1.84 -40.72 10.24
CA PRO A 30 0.56 -40.22 10.79
C PRO A 30 -0.56 -41.26 10.80
N ASN A 31 -0.51 -42.21 9.89
CA ASN A 31 -1.53 -43.29 9.76
C ASN A 31 -1.22 -44.56 10.57
N GLU A 32 -0.02 -44.70 11.15
CA GLU A 32 0.37 -45.84 11.95
C GLU A 32 -0.11 -45.74 13.40
N THR A 33 -0.52 -46.84 13.98
CA THR A 33 -0.89 -46.97 15.38
C THR A 33 0.26 -47.58 16.15
N PHE A 34 0.69 -46.98 17.27
CA PHE A 34 1.81 -47.41 18.04
C PHE A 34 1.41 -47.82 19.47
N SER A 35 1.88 -48.96 19.93
CA SER A 35 1.81 -49.31 21.33
C SER A 35 3.01 -48.72 22.11
N LEU A 36 2.90 -48.55 23.41
CA LEU A 36 4.00 -48.11 24.31
C LEU A 36 5.29 -48.93 24.12
N LYS A 37 5.15 -50.21 23.77
CA LYS A 37 6.28 -51.11 23.52
C LYS A 37 6.99 -50.76 22.20
N GLN A 38 6.22 -50.47 21.15
CA GLN A 38 6.74 -50.05 19.85
C GLN A 38 7.39 -48.67 19.93
N LEU A 39 6.77 -47.71 20.63
CA LEU A 39 7.32 -46.37 20.88
C LEU A 39 8.65 -46.44 21.66
N SER A 40 8.68 -47.29 22.73
CA SER A 40 9.88 -47.49 23.49
C SER A 40 11.02 -48.09 22.65
N SER A 41 10.71 -48.98 21.72
CA SER A 41 11.67 -49.60 20.80
C SER A 41 12.18 -48.59 19.77
N SER A 42 11.29 -47.84 19.12
CA SER A 42 11.62 -46.84 18.09
C SER A 42 12.47 -45.69 18.63
N LEU A 43 12.25 -45.31 19.89
CA LEU A 43 13.01 -44.27 20.59
C LEU A 43 14.21 -44.78 21.37
N ASN A 44 14.51 -46.13 21.31
CA ASN A 44 15.61 -46.76 22.00
C ASN A 44 15.57 -46.53 23.53
N LEU A 45 14.40 -46.60 24.17
CA LEU A 45 14.23 -46.37 25.60
C LEU A 45 14.57 -47.65 26.39
N THR A 46 15.78 -47.71 26.91
CA THR A 46 16.32 -48.93 27.55
C THR A 46 16.04 -49.01 29.06
N THR A 47 15.70 -47.89 29.72
CA THR A 47 15.52 -47.85 31.18
C THR A 47 14.08 -47.66 31.59
N HIS A 48 13.66 -48.24 32.71
CA HIS A 48 12.30 -48.12 33.24
C HIS A 48 11.86 -46.66 33.47
N PRO A 49 12.68 -45.74 34.01
CA PRO A 49 12.32 -44.32 34.14
C PRO A 49 12.02 -43.59 32.81
N LEU A 50 12.75 -43.93 31.75
CA LEU A 50 12.50 -43.35 30.42
C LEU A 50 11.19 -43.87 29.79
N LYS A 51 10.84 -45.14 30.07
CA LYS A 51 9.54 -45.68 29.60
C LYS A 51 8.36 -45.05 30.34
N MET A 52 8.49 -44.81 31.65
CA MET A 52 7.50 -44.09 32.43
C MET A 52 7.34 -42.64 31.95
N LEU A 53 8.45 -41.95 31.73
CA LEU A 53 8.41 -40.59 31.17
C LEU A 53 7.74 -40.55 29.79
N CYS A 54 7.97 -41.55 28.97
CA CYS A 54 7.30 -41.67 27.66
C CYS A 54 5.79 -41.88 27.85
N ALA A 55 5.36 -42.71 28.78
CA ALA A 55 3.96 -42.94 29.09
C ALA A 55 3.26 -41.67 29.62
N ASP A 56 3.92 -40.95 30.51
CA ASP A 56 3.43 -39.69 31.07
C ASP A 56 3.23 -38.63 29.96
N ILE A 57 4.19 -38.53 29.03
CA ILE A 57 4.12 -37.61 27.90
C ILE A 57 2.95 -38.01 26.93
N ILE A 58 2.76 -39.30 26.68
CA ILE A 58 1.66 -39.78 25.84
C ILE A 58 0.31 -39.46 26.47
N THR A 59 0.19 -39.60 27.80
CA THR A 59 -1.03 -39.23 28.52
C THR A 59 -1.29 -37.71 28.38
N GLU A 60 -0.27 -36.87 28.54
CA GLU A 60 -0.38 -35.43 28.31
C GLU A 60 -0.78 -35.10 26.82
N MET A 61 -0.21 -35.82 25.86
CA MET A 61 -0.54 -35.66 24.45
C MET A 61 -1.96 -36.08 24.09
N ILE A 62 -2.54 -37.03 24.87
CA ILE A 62 -3.98 -37.40 24.72
C ILE A 62 -4.87 -36.31 25.36
N GLU A 63 -4.50 -35.82 26.55
CA GLU A 63 -5.22 -34.74 27.24
C GLU A 63 -5.19 -33.43 26.41
N ASP A 64 -4.14 -33.22 25.62
CA ASP A 64 -3.98 -32.08 24.71
C ASP A 64 -4.54 -32.34 23.29
N ASP A 65 -5.33 -33.41 23.08
CA ASP A 65 -5.91 -33.83 21.79
C ASP A 65 -4.89 -34.07 20.66
N PHE A 66 -3.60 -34.25 20.98
CA PHE A 66 -2.55 -34.55 19.99
C PHE A 66 -2.59 -36.02 19.55
N LEU A 67 -2.85 -36.92 20.47
CA LEU A 67 -2.99 -38.34 20.21
C LEU A 67 -4.40 -38.80 20.59
N GLN A 68 -4.91 -39.75 19.83
CA GLN A 68 -6.10 -40.53 20.21
C GLN A 68 -5.72 -41.97 20.56
N GLU A 69 -6.28 -42.50 21.62
CA GLU A 69 -6.19 -43.93 21.93
C GLU A 69 -7.26 -44.64 21.08
N VAL A 70 -6.83 -45.35 20.02
CA VAL A 70 -7.73 -46.06 19.09
C VAL A 70 -8.21 -47.39 19.70
N GLU A 71 -7.30 -48.08 20.38
CA GLU A 71 -7.55 -49.27 21.17
C GLU A 71 -6.74 -49.19 22.44
N LYS A 72 -7.14 -49.89 23.50
CA LYS A 72 -6.43 -49.80 24.81
C LYS A 72 -4.93 -50.05 24.67
N GLY A 73 -4.16 -49.00 24.98
CA GLY A 73 -2.68 -48.97 24.89
C GLY A 73 -2.11 -48.78 23.47
N HIS A 74 -2.96 -48.41 22.50
CA HIS A 74 -2.55 -48.16 21.14
C HIS A 74 -2.91 -46.73 20.75
N TYR A 75 -1.94 -45.97 20.36
CA TYR A 75 -2.01 -44.51 20.14
C TYR A 75 -1.78 -44.17 18.67
N LYS A 76 -2.56 -43.26 18.13
CA LYS A 76 -2.46 -42.72 16.79
C LYS A 76 -2.52 -41.18 16.87
N LEU A 77 -1.93 -40.52 15.89
CA LEU A 77 -2.09 -39.06 15.73
C LEU A 77 -3.57 -38.72 15.60
N ASN A 78 -4.04 -37.72 16.32
CA ASN A 78 -5.41 -37.25 16.22
C ASN A 78 -5.53 -36.31 15.02
N ASP A 79 -6.21 -36.76 13.95
CA ASP A 79 -6.33 -36.00 12.68
C ASP A 79 -7.32 -34.82 12.79
N HIS A 80 -8.05 -34.68 13.88
CA HIS A 80 -9.08 -33.65 14.05
C HIS A 80 -8.62 -32.53 15.03
N GLY A 81 -8.00 -31.47 14.54
CA GLY A 81 -7.78 -30.25 15.30
C GLY A 81 -6.35 -29.73 15.39
N LEU A 82 -5.38 -30.45 14.87
CA LEU A 82 -3.94 -30.10 14.99
C LEU A 82 -3.34 -29.53 13.70
N ILE A 83 -4.05 -29.63 12.60
CA ILE A 83 -3.61 -29.10 11.32
C ILE A 83 -4.45 -27.87 11.00
N MET A 84 -3.77 -26.74 10.77
CA MET A 84 -4.42 -25.46 10.44
C MET A 84 -3.82 -24.89 9.17
N THR A 85 -4.65 -24.17 8.40
CA THR A 85 -4.22 -23.36 7.26
C THR A 85 -4.27 -21.89 7.62
N GLY A 86 -3.37 -21.11 7.05
CA GLY A 86 -3.30 -19.67 7.30
C GLY A 86 -2.07 -19.03 6.70
N VAL A 87 -1.77 -17.82 7.13
CA VAL A 87 -0.70 -16.98 6.61
C VAL A 87 0.51 -16.98 7.55
N PHE A 88 1.67 -17.29 7.00
CA PHE A 88 2.95 -17.22 7.71
C PHE A 88 3.52 -15.79 7.67
N GLN A 89 3.84 -15.25 8.84
CA GLN A 89 4.48 -13.94 8.97
C GLN A 89 5.92 -14.12 9.46
N ARG A 90 6.87 -13.78 8.60
CA ARG A 90 8.29 -13.83 8.92
C ARG A 90 8.74 -12.56 9.64
N LYS A 91 9.41 -12.70 10.77
CA LYS A 91 10.00 -11.59 11.52
C LYS A 91 11.53 -11.67 11.49
N SER A 92 12.18 -10.53 11.36
CA SER A 92 13.65 -10.41 11.27
C SER A 92 14.40 -10.97 12.50
N ASN A 93 13.72 -11.09 13.65
CA ASN A 93 14.27 -11.66 14.87
C ASN A 93 14.08 -13.19 15.00
N GLY A 94 13.57 -13.86 13.94
CA GLY A 94 13.31 -15.30 13.91
C GLY A 94 12.13 -15.76 14.78
N LYS A 95 11.39 -14.82 15.39
CA LYS A 95 10.15 -15.11 16.12
C LYS A 95 8.97 -14.97 15.16
N ASN A 96 8.86 -15.91 14.22
CA ASN A 96 7.81 -15.90 13.21
C ASN A 96 6.45 -16.23 13.83
N SER A 97 5.40 -15.80 13.15
CA SER A 97 4.03 -16.02 13.56
C SER A 97 3.18 -16.58 12.43
N PHE A 98 2.16 -17.33 12.78
CA PHE A 98 1.16 -17.84 11.87
C PHE A 98 -0.20 -17.29 12.28
N ILE A 99 -0.95 -16.78 11.31
CA ILE A 99 -2.30 -16.25 11.48
C ILE A 99 -3.26 -17.25 10.83
N PRO A 100 -4.12 -17.93 11.63
CA PRO A 100 -5.09 -18.88 11.10
C PRO A 100 -6.14 -18.22 10.19
N ASP A 101 -6.60 -18.94 9.15
CA ASP A 101 -7.67 -18.48 8.25
C ASP A 101 -9.03 -18.30 8.97
N ASP A 102 -9.25 -18.99 10.10
CA ASP A 102 -10.47 -18.92 10.91
C ASP A 102 -10.49 -17.76 11.92
N GLY A 103 -9.42 -16.92 11.96
CA GLY A 103 -9.31 -15.79 12.88
C GLY A 103 -8.95 -16.16 14.32
N GLY A 104 -8.43 -17.37 14.55
CA GLY A 104 -7.94 -17.85 15.85
C GLY A 104 -6.73 -17.10 16.39
N GLU A 105 -6.25 -17.51 17.58
CA GLU A 105 -5.04 -16.94 18.20
C GLU A 105 -3.81 -17.10 17.29
N THR A 106 -2.96 -16.08 17.26
CA THR A 106 -1.68 -16.13 16.52
C THR A 106 -0.75 -17.18 17.11
N ILE A 107 -0.22 -18.06 16.28
CA ILE A 107 0.63 -19.19 16.67
C ILE A 107 2.09 -18.84 16.42
N PHE A 108 2.96 -19.13 17.37
CA PHE A 108 4.39 -18.92 17.24
C PHE A 108 5.04 -20.05 16.43
N ILE A 109 5.87 -19.69 15.42
CA ILE A 109 6.65 -20.62 14.60
C ILE A 109 8.13 -20.28 14.75
N ALA A 110 8.90 -21.17 15.36
CA ALA A 110 10.35 -21.00 15.43
C ALA A 110 11.00 -21.09 14.04
N GLU A 111 12.11 -20.40 13.81
CA GLU A 111 12.80 -20.39 12.51
C GLU A 111 13.11 -21.81 11.98
N ARG A 112 13.56 -22.70 12.85
CA ARG A 112 13.86 -24.11 12.52
C ARG A 112 12.62 -24.92 12.09
N ASN A 113 11.43 -24.45 12.41
CA ASN A 113 10.15 -25.10 12.15
C ASN A 113 9.38 -24.42 11.01
N SER A 114 10.05 -23.51 10.26
CA SER A 114 9.41 -22.73 9.22
C SER A 114 9.37 -23.41 7.84
N ALA A 115 10.05 -24.56 7.65
CA ALA A 115 10.15 -25.29 6.38
C ALA A 115 10.41 -24.39 5.17
N HIS A 116 11.26 -23.35 5.32
CA HIS A 116 11.54 -22.33 4.30
C HIS A 116 10.33 -21.49 3.89
N ALA A 117 9.27 -21.40 4.71
CA ALA A 117 8.17 -20.47 4.49
C ALA A 117 8.68 -19.04 4.47
N MET A 118 8.19 -18.25 3.53
CA MET A 118 8.49 -16.83 3.39
C MET A 118 7.35 -15.97 3.92
N ASN A 119 7.61 -14.68 4.09
CA ASN A 119 6.61 -13.76 4.62
C ASN A 119 5.36 -13.73 3.72
N ASN A 120 4.19 -13.85 4.33
CA ASN A 120 2.86 -13.91 3.70
C ASN A 120 2.58 -15.19 2.89
N ASP A 121 3.44 -16.22 2.94
CA ASP A 121 3.10 -17.51 2.35
C ASP A 121 1.84 -18.09 2.99
N LYS A 122 0.96 -18.69 2.18
CA LYS A 122 -0.14 -19.50 2.68
C LYS A 122 0.40 -20.89 3.00
N VAL A 123 0.30 -21.28 4.25
CA VAL A 123 0.91 -22.50 4.74
C VAL A 123 -0.07 -23.35 5.52
N LYS A 124 0.27 -24.61 5.63
CA LYS A 124 -0.36 -25.58 6.52
C LYS A 124 0.59 -25.87 7.64
N ILE A 125 0.13 -25.74 8.88
CA ILE A 125 0.92 -26.00 10.07
C ILE A 125 0.37 -27.18 10.86
N ALA A 126 1.27 -27.82 11.62
CA ALA A 126 0.91 -28.71 12.69
C ALA A 126 1.18 -28.02 14.04
N LEU A 127 0.21 -28.06 14.94
CA LEU A 127 0.35 -27.51 16.28
C LEU A 127 1.15 -28.46 17.17
N PHE A 128 2.03 -27.88 18.00
CA PHE A 128 2.64 -28.65 19.09
C PHE A 128 1.71 -28.74 20.29
N ALA A 129 1.87 -29.78 21.08
CA ALA A 129 1.15 -29.96 22.35
C ALA A 129 1.30 -28.71 23.24
N LYS A 130 0.18 -28.16 23.70
CA LYS A 130 0.12 -26.93 24.49
C LYS A 130 0.86 -27.11 25.82
N ARG A 131 1.88 -26.28 26.04
CA ARG A 131 2.59 -26.25 27.33
C ARG A 131 1.89 -25.28 28.27
N LYS A 132 1.66 -25.68 29.54
CA LYS A 132 1.02 -24.86 30.56
C LYS A 132 1.72 -23.49 30.66
N ASN A 133 1.02 -22.37 30.50
CA ASN A 133 1.51 -21.00 30.52
C ASN A 133 2.45 -20.59 29.37
N ARG A 134 2.34 -21.19 28.18
CA ARG A 134 3.03 -20.73 26.96
C ARG A 134 2.04 -20.50 25.85
N ASN A 135 2.39 -19.58 24.96
CA ASN A 135 1.65 -19.37 23.72
C ASN A 135 1.70 -20.63 22.84
N PRO A 136 0.68 -20.90 22.03
CA PRO A 136 0.67 -22.02 21.12
C PRO A 136 1.86 -21.93 20.15
N GLU A 137 2.53 -23.06 19.93
CA GLU A 137 3.66 -23.21 19.02
C GLU A 137 3.32 -24.27 17.96
N GLY A 138 3.91 -24.16 16.77
CA GLY A 138 3.69 -25.12 15.69
C GLY A 138 4.87 -25.19 14.72
N GLU A 139 4.74 -26.06 13.72
CA GLU A 139 5.68 -26.20 12.61
C GLU A 139 4.94 -26.14 11.27
N VAL A 140 5.57 -25.57 10.26
CA VAL A 140 5.07 -25.59 8.89
C VAL A 140 5.33 -26.97 8.30
N ILE A 141 4.26 -27.64 7.87
CA ILE A 141 4.34 -28.98 7.25
C ILE A 141 4.21 -28.91 5.73
N GLU A 142 3.60 -27.85 5.22
CA GLU A 142 3.38 -27.67 3.78
C GLU A 142 3.23 -26.19 3.43
N ILE A 143 3.82 -25.77 2.33
CA ILE A 143 3.61 -24.45 1.75
C ILE A 143 2.58 -24.62 0.64
N LEU A 144 1.36 -24.12 0.89
CA LEU A 144 0.23 -24.26 -0.02
C LEU A 144 0.36 -23.29 -1.20
N GLU A 145 0.78 -22.05 -0.90
CA GLU A 145 0.93 -21.01 -1.90
C GLU A 145 2.06 -20.05 -1.49
N ARG A 146 2.96 -19.76 -2.40
CA ARG A 146 4.00 -18.75 -2.21
C ARG A 146 3.43 -17.36 -2.46
N ALA A 147 3.55 -16.47 -1.48
CA ALA A 147 3.16 -15.07 -1.66
C ALA A 147 4.06 -14.35 -2.68
N ASN A 148 5.34 -14.69 -2.71
CA ASN A 148 6.29 -14.17 -3.68
C ASN A 148 7.39 -15.22 -3.97
N ASP A 149 7.61 -15.51 -5.23
CA ASP A 149 8.67 -16.39 -5.70
C ASP A 149 9.76 -15.64 -6.50
N THR A 150 9.58 -14.32 -6.64
CA THR A 150 10.41 -13.45 -7.50
C THR A 150 11.10 -12.38 -6.66
N PHE A 151 12.41 -12.24 -6.82
CA PHE A 151 13.24 -11.34 -6.02
C PHE A 151 14.12 -10.47 -6.91
N VAL A 152 14.37 -9.26 -6.46
CA VAL A 152 15.27 -8.29 -7.09
C VAL A 152 16.54 -8.17 -6.25
N GLY A 153 17.67 -8.05 -6.91
CA GLY A 153 18.95 -7.87 -6.26
C GLY A 153 20.08 -7.67 -7.23
N THR A 154 21.30 -7.60 -6.72
CA THR A 154 22.50 -7.44 -7.53
C THR A 154 23.20 -8.78 -7.75
N LEU A 155 23.55 -9.08 -9.00
CA LEU A 155 24.24 -10.31 -9.34
C LEU A 155 25.72 -10.25 -8.90
N LYS A 156 26.13 -11.23 -8.14
CA LYS A 156 27.54 -11.54 -7.87
C LYS A 156 27.91 -12.79 -8.65
N VAL A 157 28.61 -12.59 -9.78
CA VAL A 157 28.92 -13.68 -10.70
C VAL A 157 30.30 -14.23 -10.43
N GLU A 158 30.38 -15.55 -10.20
CA GLU A 158 31.58 -16.33 -10.02
C GLU A 158 31.87 -17.18 -11.31
N LYS A 159 32.97 -17.92 -11.33
CA LYS A 159 33.38 -18.68 -12.50
C LYS A 159 32.34 -19.72 -12.98
N PHE A 160 31.67 -20.40 -12.04
CA PHE A 160 30.76 -21.53 -12.33
C PHE A 160 29.32 -21.32 -11.88
N TYR A 161 29.04 -20.28 -11.11
CA TYR A 161 27.72 -19.95 -10.54
C TYR A 161 27.62 -18.47 -10.27
N ALA A 162 26.45 -18.03 -9.86
CA ALA A 162 26.23 -16.68 -9.36
C ALA A 162 25.36 -16.72 -8.09
N PHE A 163 25.37 -15.62 -7.36
CA PHE A 163 24.39 -15.32 -6.33
C PHE A 163 23.64 -14.05 -6.67
N LEU A 164 22.35 -14.02 -6.39
CA LEU A 164 21.62 -12.78 -6.26
C LEU A 164 21.73 -12.30 -4.81
N LEU A 165 22.40 -11.19 -4.62
CA LEU A 165 22.46 -10.50 -3.32
C LEU A 165 21.16 -9.72 -3.16
N THR A 166 20.27 -10.19 -2.29
CA THR A 166 18.96 -9.57 -2.08
C THR A 166 19.03 -8.51 -1.02
N GLU A 167 18.36 -7.39 -1.23
CA GLU A 167 18.20 -6.33 -0.24
C GLU A 167 17.02 -6.61 0.71
N ASN A 168 16.23 -7.60 0.36
CA ASN A 168 15.02 -7.98 1.09
C ASN A 168 15.38 -8.66 2.43
N ARG A 169 15.09 -7.97 3.54
CA ARG A 169 15.35 -8.45 4.90
C ARG A 169 14.53 -9.68 5.29
N THR A 170 13.49 -10.01 4.54
CA THR A 170 12.65 -11.19 4.82
C THR A 170 13.24 -12.47 4.24
N LEU A 171 14.17 -12.36 3.28
CA LEU A 171 14.95 -13.51 2.80
C LEU A 171 16.29 -13.54 3.52
N ALA A 172 16.46 -14.54 4.39
CA ALA A 172 17.66 -14.64 5.26
C ALA A 172 18.96 -14.98 4.49
N ASN A 173 18.84 -15.51 3.27
CA ASN A 173 19.97 -16.02 2.49
C ASN A 173 19.90 -15.54 1.04
N ASP A 174 21.07 -15.34 0.42
CA ASP A 174 21.18 -15.02 -0.99
C ASP A 174 20.68 -16.17 -1.87
N ILE A 175 20.24 -15.87 -3.08
CA ILE A 175 19.71 -16.88 -4.00
C ILE A 175 20.86 -17.40 -4.88
N PHE A 176 21.08 -18.70 -4.83
CA PHE A 176 22.07 -19.38 -5.67
C PHE A 176 21.54 -19.53 -7.12
N ILE A 177 22.35 -19.18 -8.11
CA ILE A 177 21.98 -19.21 -9.54
C ILE A 177 22.99 -20.09 -10.28
N PRO A 178 22.58 -21.26 -10.80
CA PRO A 178 23.38 -22.04 -11.73
C PRO A 178 23.73 -21.23 -13.00
N LYS A 179 24.88 -21.48 -13.58
CA LYS A 179 25.38 -20.69 -14.71
C LYS A 179 24.48 -20.76 -15.96
N ASP A 180 23.84 -21.89 -16.19
CA ASP A 180 22.88 -22.12 -17.28
C ASP A 180 21.57 -21.33 -17.07
N LYS A 181 21.24 -20.92 -15.80
CA LYS A 181 20.07 -20.13 -15.45
C LYS A 181 20.35 -18.63 -15.28
N LEU A 182 21.56 -18.17 -15.65
CA LEU A 182 22.02 -16.79 -15.47
C LEU A 182 21.51 -15.82 -16.56
N LYS A 183 20.99 -16.33 -17.69
CA LYS A 183 20.44 -15.52 -18.81
C LYS A 183 21.40 -14.44 -19.35
N GLY A 184 22.72 -14.68 -19.26
CA GLY A 184 23.75 -13.73 -19.73
C GLY A 184 24.03 -12.55 -18.78
N GLY A 185 23.51 -12.57 -17.56
CA GLY A 185 23.77 -11.54 -16.52
C GLY A 185 25.26 -11.47 -16.19
N LYS A 186 25.72 -10.26 -15.90
CA LYS A 186 27.10 -9.94 -15.55
C LYS A 186 27.24 -9.55 -14.11
N ASN A 187 28.46 -9.59 -13.60
CA ASN A 187 28.75 -9.15 -12.24
C ASN A 187 28.39 -7.66 -12.05
N GLY A 188 27.60 -7.35 -11.01
CA GLY A 188 27.11 -6.00 -10.72
C GLY A 188 25.83 -5.60 -11.49
N ASP A 189 25.26 -6.49 -12.30
CA ASP A 189 23.94 -6.23 -12.90
C ASP A 189 22.83 -6.40 -11.85
N LYS A 190 21.83 -5.54 -11.90
CA LYS A 190 20.56 -5.67 -11.17
C LYS A 190 19.67 -6.62 -11.96
N ALA A 191 19.12 -7.62 -11.31
CA ALA A 191 18.33 -8.65 -11.98
C ALA A 191 17.08 -9.04 -11.18
N VAL A 192 16.09 -9.54 -11.90
CA VAL A 192 14.90 -10.19 -11.33
C VAL A 192 15.11 -11.69 -11.42
N VAL A 193 15.02 -12.38 -10.29
CA VAL A 193 15.27 -13.81 -10.15
C VAL A 193 14.04 -14.50 -9.55
N LYS A 194 13.62 -15.58 -10.19
CA LYS A 194 12.56 -16.44 -9.68
C LYS A 194 13.20 -17.63 -8.94
N ILE A 195 12.74 -17.91 -7.71
CA ILE A 195 13.09 -19.15 -7.01
C ILE A 195 12.38 -20.31 -7.73
N VAL A 196 13.16 -21.29 -8.17
CA VAL A 196 12.66 -22.48 -8.86
C VAL A 196 12.64 -23.70 -7.95
N GLU A 197 13.53 -23.73 -6.94
CA GLU A 197 13.65 -24.83 -6.01
C GLU A 197 14.29 -24.35 -4.70
N TRP A 198 13.87 -24.90 -3.57
CA TRP A 198 14.55 -24.74 -2.29
C TRP A 198 14.62 -26.09 -1.59
N PRO A 199 15.70 -26.87 -1.80
CA PRO A 199 15.86 -28.16 -1.14
C PRO A 199 15.87 -28.00 0.37
N GLU A 200 15.24 -28.94 1.08
CA GLU A 200 15.04 -28.87 2.55
C GLU A 200 16.36 -28.71 3.31
N GLU A 201 17.42 -29.41 2.88
CA GLU A 201 18.75 -29.35 3.50
C GLU A 201 19.60 -28.17 2.99
N ALA A 202 19.15 -27.44 1.96
CA ALA A 202 19.93 -26.36 1.37
C ALA A 202 19.70 -25.03 2.11
N LYS A 203 20.83 -24.39 2.47
CA LYS A 203 20.78 -23.06 3.08
C LYS A 203 20.23 -22.00 2.13
N ASN A 204 20.61 -22.08 0.85
CA ASN A 204 20.27 -21.09 -0.17
C ASN A 204 19.23 -21.65 -1.16
N PRO A 205 18.19 -20.89 -1.51
CA PRO A 205 17.29 -21.28 -2.58
C PRO A 205 18.00 -21.24 -3.95
N ILE A 206 17.53 -22.05 -4.88
CA ILE A 206 18.01 -22.07 -6.27
C ILE A 206 17.09 -21.19 -7.11
N GLY A 207 17.67 -20.21 -7.80
CA GLY A 207 16.96 -19.25 -8.64
C GLY A 207 17.32 -19.33 -10.11
N GLN A 208 16.47 -18.71 -10.91
CA GLN A 208 16.67 -18.47 -12.33
C GLN A 208 16.45 -16.97 -12.62
N VAL A 209 17.39 -16.36 -13.35
CA VAL A 209 17.22 -14.99 -13.84
C VAL A 209 16.09 -14.95 -14.85
N ILE A 210 15.06 -14.15 -14.57
CA ILE A 210 13.94 -13.93 -15.49
C ILE A 210 14.08 -12.62 -16.27
N ASP A 211 14.75 -11.62 -15.66
CA ASP A 211 15.05 -10.37 -16.34
C ASP A 211 16.33 -9.70 -15.81
N ILE A 212 17.02 -8.94 -16.68
CA ILE A 212 18.20 -8.14 -16.35
C ILE A 212 17.83 -6.69 -16.56
N LEU A 213 17.82 -5.92 -15.45
CA LEU A 213 17.33 -4.54 -15.44
C LEU A 213 18.39 -3.52 -15.89
N GLY A 214 19.67 -3.86 -15.77
CA GLY A 214 20.81 -2.99 -16.09
C GLY A 214 21.87 -3.00 -15.00
N LYS A 215 22.79 -2.05 -15.03
CA LYS A 215 23.83 -1.91 -14.00
C LYS A 215 23.26 -1.31 -12.71
N ALA A 216 23.62 -1.89 -11.57
CA ALA A 216 23.26 -1.35 -10.26
C ALA A 216 23.81 0.09 -10.11
N GLY A 217 22.99 0.98 -9.53
CA GLY A 217 23.29 2.39 -9.33
C GLY A 217 22.92 3.31 -10.50
N GLU A 218 22.54 2.78 -11.68
CA GLU A 218 21.95 3.60 -12.74
C GLU A 218 20.49 3.92 -12.41
N ASN A 219 20.08 5.19 -12.49
CA ASN A 219 18.76 5.65 -12.09
C ASN A 219 17.62 4.83 -12.72
N THR A 220 17.64 4.60 -14.02
CA THR A 220 16.62 3.81 -14.72
C THR A 220 16.55 2.38 -14.19
N THR A 221 17.72 1.76 -13.95
CA THR A 221 17.83 0.41 -13.39
C THR A 221 17.21 0.34 -11.99
N GLU A 222 17.50 1.32 -11.12
CA GLU A 222 16.98 1.34 -9.75
C GLU A 222 15.46 1.61 -9.71
N MET A 223 14.94 2.46 -10.60
CA MET A 223 13.49 2.68 -10.71
C MET A 223 12.76 1.42 -11.20
N HIS A 224 13.31 0.71 -12.20
CA HIS A 224 12.78 -0.58 -12.64
C HIS A 224 12.91 -1.66 -11.54
N ALA A 225 13.98 -1.63 -10.77
CA ALA A 225 14.18 -2.53 -9.62
C ALA A 225 13.10 -2.32 -8.56
N ILE A 226 12.76 -1.07 -8.23
CA ILE A 226 11.67 -0.73 -7.31
C ILE A 226 10.34 -1.30 -7.84
N LEU A 227 10.01 -1.05 -9.11
CA LEU A 227 8.76 -1.58 -9.69
C LEU A 227 8.70 -3.12 -9.62
N ALA A 228 9.79 -3.79 -10.02
CA ALA A 228 9.88 -5.25 -9.98
C ALA A 228 9.82 -5.82 -8.54
N GLU A 229 10.40 -5.11 -7.55
CA GLU A 229 10.33 -5.48 -6.12
C GLU A 229 8.88 -5.52 -5.60
N PHE A 230 8.04 -4.62 -6.11
CA PHE A 230 6.61 -4.57 -5.79
C PHE A 230 5.74 -5.38 -6.76
N GLY A 231 6.33 -6.14 -7.69
CA GLY A 231 5.57 -6.92 -8.69
C GLY A 231 4.84 -6.07 -9.72
N LEU A 232 5.19 -4.78 -9.85
CA LEU A 232 4.57 -3.86 -10.78
C LEU A 232 5.18 -4.00 -12.19
N PRO A 233 4.36 -4.02 -13.26
CA PRO A 233 4.86 -4.08 -14.61
C PRO A 233 5.48 -2.73 -15.04
N TYR A 234 6.67 -2.76 -15.60
CA TYR A 234 7.42 -1.59 -16.08
C TYR A 234 7.54 -1.54 -17.62
N VAL A 235 7.04 -2.54 -18.31
CA VAL A 235 7.01 -2.64 -19.79
C VAL A 235 5.64 -3.12 -20.22
N TYR A 236 5.18 -2.68 -21.39
CA TYR A 236 3.95 -3.21 -21.99
C TYR A 236 4.25 -4.47 -22.81
N PRO A 237 3.36 -5.47 -22.80
CA PRO A 237 3.40 -6.55 -23.78
C PRO A 237 3.23 -6.02 -25.21
N LYS A 238 3.99 -6.53 -26.16
CA LYS A 238 3.95 -6.08 -27.58
C LYS A 238 2.57 -6.16 -28.22
N ASN A 239 1.75 -7.15 -27.83
CA ASN A 239 0.38 -7.28 -28.33
C ASN A 239 -0.52 -6.15 -27.83
N VAL A 240 -0.28 -5.59 -26.65
CA VAL A 240 -1.02 -4.43 -26.10
C VAL A 240 -0.64 -3.17 -26.87
N GLU A 241 0.65 -2.91 -27.09
CA GLU A 241 1.12 -1.78 -27.89
C GLU A 241 0.58 -1.86 -29.32
N THR A 242 0.69 -3.03 -29.98
CA THR A 242 0.14 -3.25 -31.31
C THR A 242 -1.37 -3.05 -31.37
N ALA A 243 -2.11 -3.40 -30.33
CA ALA A 243 -3.55 -3.17 -30.25
C ALA A 243 -3.87 -1.66 -30.12
N ALA A 244 -3.10 -0.94 -29.31
CA ALA A 244 -3.24 0.50 -29.16
C ALA A 244 -2.95 1.27 -30.46
N GLU A 245 -1.93 0.86 -31.21
CA GLU A 245 -1.57 1.44 -32.51
C GLU A 245 -2.71 1.34 -33.55
N LYS A 246 -3.54 0.31 -33.46
CA LYS A 246 -4.67 0.09 -34.37
C LYS A 246 -5.92 0.93 -34.05
N ILE A 247 -5.97 1.57 -32.90
CA ILE A 247 -7.11 2.40 -32.53
C ILE A 247 -7.09 3.69 -33.36
N PRO A 248 -8.17 4.00 -34.11
CA PRO A 248 -8.24 5.24 -34.89
C PRO A 248 -8.29 6.45 -33.93
N ALA A 249 -7.58 7.51 -34.29
CA ALA A 249 -7.62 8.77 -33.55
C ALA A 249 -8.80 9.66 -34.03
N GLU A 250 -9.33 9.40 -35.21
CA GLU A 250 -10.40 10.16 -35.81
C GLU A 250 -11.77 9.84 -35.18
N ILE A 251 -12.56 10.87 -34.90
CA ILE A 251 -13.92 10.75 -34.39
C ILE A 251 -14.83 10.44 -35.57
N SER A 252 -15.70 9.44 -35.46
CA SER A 252 -16.61 9.04 -36.51
C SER A 252 -17.87 9.94 -36.57
N GLU A 253 -18.52 10.01 -37.76
CA GLU A 253 -19.79 10.70 -37.90
C GLU A 253 -20.88 10.18 -36.93
N ALA A 254 -20.87 8.90 -36.63
CA ALA A 254 -21.78 8.31 -35.65
C ALA A 254 -21.57 8.88 -34.25
N ASP A 255 -20.29 9.08 -33.88
CA ASP A 255 -19.96 9.65 -32.56
C ASP A 255 -20.44 11.09 -32.41
N TYR A 256 -20.41 11.89 -33.50
CA TYR A 256 -20.97 13.24 -33.48
C TYR A 256 -22.49 13.23 -33.29
N ALA A 257 -23.19 12.28 -33.92
CA ALA A 257 -24.65 12.22 -33.87
C ALA A 257 -25.22 11.80 -32.48
N GLU A 258 -24.47 11.03 -31.71
CA GLU A 258 -24.94 10.46 -30.44
C GLU A 258 -24.55 11.30 -29.21
N ARG A 259 -23.80 12.41 -29.38
CA ARG A 259 -23.22 13.19 -28.29
C ARG A 259 -23.68 14.62 -28.24
N GLU A 260 -23.79 15.20 -27.04
CA GLU A 260 -24.02 16.64 -26.91
C GLU A 260 -22.77 17.42 -27.35
N ASP A 261 -23.00 18.47 -28.17
CA ASP A 261 -21.91 19.29 -28.71
C ASP A 261 -21.53 20.44 -27.77
N PHE A 262 -20.33 20.37 -27.20
CA PHE A 262 -19.74 21.40 -26.35
C PHE A 262 -18.54 22.11 -27.00
N ARG A 263 -18.26 21.90 -28.28
CA ARG A 263 -17.08 22.45 -28.96
C ARG A 263 -17.06 23.99 -29.01
N ASN A 264 -18.22 24.63 -28.87
CA ASN A 264 -18.36 26.09 -28.87
C ASN A 264 -18.61 26.65 -27.45
N VAL A 265 -18.43 25.87 -26.40
CA VAL A 265 -18.54 26.31 -25.01
C VAL A 265 -17.15 26.45 -24.44
N THR A 266 -16.84 27.62 -23.86
CA THR A 266 -15.52 27.85 -23.22
C THR A 266 -15.16 26.71 -22.32
N THR A 267 -14.07 26.01 -22.68
CA THR A 267 -13.59 24.78 -21.99
C THR A 267 -12.08 24.82 -21.86
N PHE A 268 -11.56 24.46 -20.70
CA PHE A 268 -10.11 24.39 -20.47
C PHE A 268 -9.75 23.33 -19.46
N THR A 269 -8.49 22.90 -19.47
CA THR A 269 -7.89 22.02 -18.45
C THR A 269 -6.96 22.80 -17.54
N ILE A 270 -6.79 22.33 -16.27
CA ILE A 270 -5.85 22.90 -15.30
C ILE A 270 -5.08 21.73 -14.68
N ASP A 271 -3.80 21.58 -15.04
CA ASP A 271 -2.99 20.39 -14.76
C ASP A 271 -1.57 20.73 -14.28
N PRO A 272 -0.82 19.77 -13.72
CA PRO A 272 0.61 19.93 -13.48
C PRO A 272 1.38 20.28 -14.76
N LYS A 273 2.46 21.04 -14.64
CA LYS A 273 3.25 21.52 -15.79
C LYS A 273 3.73 20.39 -16.71
N ASP A 274 4.10 19.27 -16.14
CA ASP A 274 4.67 18.07 -16.79
C ASP A 274 3.61 17.04 -17.23
N ALA A 275 2.31 17.24 -16.90
CA ALA A 275 1.23 16.36 -17.31
C ALA A 275 1.04 16.34 -18.83
N LYS A 276 0.69 15.15 -19.37
CA LYS A 276 0.36 14.90 -20.78
C LYS A 276 -0.98 14.17 -20.94
N ASP A 277 -1.46 13.54 -19.87
CA ASP A 277 -2.66 12.74 -19.76
C ASP A 277 -3.78 13.53 -19.07
N PHE A 278 -4.40 14.44 -19.84
CA PHE A 278 -5.47 15.30 -19.33
C PHE A 278 -6.77 14.51 -19.23
N ASP A 279 -7.08 14.04 -18.04
CA ASP A 279 -8.29 13.27 -17.73
C ASP A 279 -9.54 14.13 -17.72
N ASP A 280 -9.45 15.39 -17.29
CA ASP A 280 -10.59 16.27 -17.01
C ASP A 280 -10.44 17.67 -17.59
N ALA A 281 -11.58 18.26 -17.94
CA ALA A 281 -11.72 19.64 -18.37
C ALA A 281 -12.97 20.26 -17.75
N LEU A 282 -12.94 21.56 -17.52
CA LEU A 282 -14.08 22.34 -17.05
C LEU A 282 -14.59 23.26 -18.14
N SER A 283 -15.91 23.33 -18.30
CA SER A 283 -16.56 24.35 -19.11
C SER A 283 -17.50 25.19 -18.26
N ILE A 284 -17.70 26.43 -18.66
CA ILE A 284 -18.67 27.33 -18.02
C ILE A 284 -19.31 28.24 -19.03
N ARG A 285 -20.63 28.42 -18.93
CA ARG A 285 -21.37 29.47 -19.65
C ARG A 285 -22.52 30.02 -18.81
N LEU A 286 -22.80 31.30 -18.96
CA LEU A 286 -23.91 31.95 -18.32
C LEU A 286 -25.21 31.62 -19.06
N ILE A 287 -26.18 30.98 -18.39
CA ILE A 287 -27.52 30.69 -18.95
C ILE A 287 -28.40 31.92 -18.83
N LYS A 288 -28.43 32.54 -17.68
CA LYS A 288 -29.11 33.78 -17.34
C LYS A 288 -28.47 34.40 -16.10
N PRO A 289 -28.70 35.69 -15.80
CA PRO A 289 -28.17 36.33 -14.62
C PRO A 289 -28.35 35.47 -13.35
N GLY A 290 -27.26 35.15 -12.70
CA GLY A 290 -27.22 34.31 -11.47
C GLY A 290 -27.39 32.82 -11.68
N LEU A 291 -27.33 32.31 -12.93
CA LEU A 291 -27.38 30.87 -13.22
C LEU A 291 -26.36 30.50 -14.31
N TRP A 292 -25.43 29.63 -13.97
CA TRP A 292 -24.40 29.11 -14.87
C TRP A 292 -24.61 27.65 -15.18
N GLU A 293 -24.29 27.24 -16.40
CA GLU A 293 -24.05 25.85 -16.74
C GLU A 293 -22.56 25.59 -16.62
N VAL A 294 -22.21 24.65 -15.75
CA VAL A 294 -20.82 24.20 -15.52
C VAL A 294 -20.72 22.74 -15.96
N GLY A 295 -19.81 22.46 -16.88
CA GLY A 295 -19.51 21.11 -17.35
C GLY A 295 -18.24 20.56 -16.70
N VAL A 296 -18.32 19.33 -16.20
CA VAL A 296 -17.16 18.52 -15.82
C VAL A 296 -17.05 17.44 -16.87
N HIS A 297 -16.04 17.56 -17.74
CA HIS A 297 -15.83 16.70 -18.89
C HIS A 297 -14.67 15.75 -18.60
N ILE A 298 -14.92 14.45 -18.70
CA ILE A 298 -13.92 13.40 -18.42
C ILE A 298 -13.63 12.63 -19.69
N ALA A 299 -12.38 12.36 -19.97
CA ALA A 299 -11.93 11.57 -21.10
C ALA A 299 -12.73 10.28 -21.25
N ASP A 300 -13.39 10.06 -22.40
CA ASP A 300 -14.21 8.85 -22.63
C ASP A 300 -13.34 7.66 -23.06
N VAL A 301 -12.51 7.20 -22.14
CA VAL A 301 -11.57 6.08 -22.35
C VAL A 301 -12.30 4.81 -22.77
N THR A 302 -13.50 4.57 -22.22
CA THR A 302 -14.26 3.34 -22.47
C THR A 302 -14.90 3.28 -23.86
N HIS A 303 -14.93 4.40 -24.55
CA HIS A 303 -15.24 4.42 -25.97
C HIS A 303 -14.16 3.68 -26.79
N TYR A 304 -12.90 3.89 -26.49
CA TYR A 304 -11.74 3.32 -27.19
C TYR A 304 -11.33 1.96 -26.64
N VAL A 305 -11.36 1.78 -25.32
CA VAL A 305 -10.94 0.54 -24.63
C VAL A 305 -12.16 -0.32 -24.33
N LYS A 306 -12.41 -1.30 -25.21
CA LYS A 306 -13.58 -2.18 -25.09
C LYS A 306 -13.37 -3.25 -24.02
N GLU A 307 -14.42 -3.52 -23.22
CA GLU A 307 -14.41 -4.52 -22.15
C GLU A 307 -13.98 -5.91 -22.68
N GLY A 308 -13.07 -6.58 -21.95
CA GLY A 308 -12.51 -7.88 -22.30
C GLY A 308 -11.48 -7.90 -23.41
N GLY A 309 -11.16 -6.74 -24.01
CA GLY A 309 -10.12 -6.57 -25.01
C GLY A 309 -8.71 -6.73 -24.43
N VAL A 310 -7.69 -6.77 -25.31
CA VAL A 310 -6.29 -6.95 -24.90
C VAL A 310 -5.81 -5.79 -24.01
N ILE A 311 -6.16 -4.56 -24.39
CA ILE A 311 -5.79 -3.36 -23.63
C ILE A 311 -6.54 -3.33 -22.28
N ASP A 312 -7.81 -3.71 -22.29
CA ASP A 312 -8.64 -3.75 -21.09
C ASP A 312 -8.10 -4.73 -20.03
N LYS A 313 -7.71 -5.93 -20.47
CA LYS A 313 -7.11 -6.93 -19.59
C LYS A 313 -5.78 -6.45 -18.98
N GLU A 314 -4.99 -5.72 -19.74
CA GLU A 314 -3.75 -5.13 -19.21
C GLU A 314 -4.06 -3.98 -18.24
N ALA A 315 -5.06 -3.13 -18.55
CA ALA A 315 -5.52 -2.07 -17.65
C ALA A 315 -6.11 -2.64 -16.35
N GLU A 316 -6.89 -3.71 -16.42
CA GLU A 316 -7.41 -4.45 -15.26
C GLU A 316 -6.26 -4.96 -14.40
N LYS A 317 -5.27 -5.63 -15.01
CA LYS A 317 -4.08 -6.14 -14.30
C LYS A 317 -3.29 -5.04 -13.60
N ARG A 318 -3.07 -3.89 -14.25
CA ARG A 318 -2.34 -2.75 -13.68
C ARG A 318 -3.17 -1.99 -12.65
N ALA A 319 -4.47 -1.92 -12.85
CA ALA A 319 -5.49 -1.22 -12.08
C ALA A 319 -5.26 0.29 -11.86
N THR A 320 -4.02 0.75 -11.85
CA THR A 320 -3.67 2.17 -11.68
C THR A 320 -2.35 2.52 -12.36
N SER A 321 -2.17 3.79 -12.73
CA SER A 321 -0.85 4.33 -13.08
C SER A 321 0.02 4.44 -11.83
N VAL A 322 1.34 4.30 -11.99
CA VAL A 322 2.33 4.38 -10.91
C VAL A 322 3.20 5.61 -11.11
N TYR A 323 3.27 6.47 -10.09
CA TYR A 323 4.02 7.73 -10.13
C TYR A 323 5.29 7.59 -9.31
N LEU A 324 6.43 7.45 -9.97
CA LEU A 324 7.74 7.51 -9.33
C LEU A 324 8.25 8.96 -9.32
N VAL A 325 9.35 9.21 -8.64
CA VAL A 325 9.89 10.59 -8.52
C VAL A 325 10.25 11.17 -9.89
N ASP A 326 10.77 10.37 -10.81
CA ASP A 326 11.31 10.80 -12.10
C ASP A 326 10.45 10.42 -13.32
N ARG A 327 9.46 9.55 -13.13
CA ARG A 327 8.65 9.03 -14.24
C ARG A 327 7.29 8.51 -13.80
N THR A 328 6.38 8.45 -14.77
CA THR A 328 5.09 7.78 -14.62
C THR A 328 5.09 6.48 -15.42
N ILE A 329 4.61 5.39 -14.82
CA ILE A 329 4.30 4.15 -15.52
C ILE A 329 2.78 4.14 -15.72
N PRO A 330 2.29 4.44 -16.92
CA PRO A 330 0.87 4.63 -17.14
C PRO A 330 0.10 3.31 -17.12
N MET A 331 -1.18 3.36 -16.74
CA MET A 331 -2.10 2.23 -16.79
C MET A 331 -2.44 1.85 -18.23
N LEU A 332 -2.56 2.82 -19.11
CA LEU A 332 -2.87 2.66 -20.54
C LEU A 332 -1.66 2.99 -21.39
N PRO A 333 -1.46 2.35 -22.57
CA PRO A 333 -0.41 2.72 -23.52
C PRO A 333 -0.38 4.22 -23.83
N GLU A 334 0.81 4.78 -24.00
CA GLU A 334 1.02 6.23 -24.21
C GLU A 334 0.18 6.81 -25.35
N ARG A 335 -0.02 6.06 -26.43
CA ARG A 335 -0.87 6.47 -27.54
C ARG A 335 -2.31 6.79 -27.08
N LEU A 336 -2.83 6.07 -26.10
CA LEU A 336 -4.16 6.33 -25.54
C LEU A 336 -4.09 7.42 -24.47
N CYS A 337 -3.24 7.27 -23.46
CA CYS A 337 -3.26 8.17 -22.31
C CYS A 337 -2.76 9.59 -22.65
N ASN A 338 -1.76 9.74 -23.53
CA ASN A 338 -1.17 11.05 -23.85
C ASN A 338 -1.75 11.73 -25.11
N PHE A 339 -2.46 10.96 -25.97
CA PHE A 339 -2.91 11.45 -27.27
C PHE A 339 -4.41 11.26 -27.49
N ILE A 340 -4.88 10.02 -27.70
CA ILE A 340 -6.25 9.77 -28.17
C ILE A 340 -7.27 10.21 -27.12
N CYS A 341 -7.10 9.76 -25.87
CA CYS A 341 -8.05 10.04 -24.78
C CYS A 341 -7.79 11.38 -24.09
N SER A 342 -6.53 11.87 -24.06
CA SER A 342 -6.16 13.11 -23.38
C SER A 342 -6.92 14.32 -23.95
N LEU A 343 -7.53 15.12 -23.08
CA LEU A 343 -8.34 16.30 -23.44
C LEU A 343 -7.46 17.49 -23.84
N ARG A 344 -6.65 17.31 -24.86
CA ARG A 344 -5.64 18.27 -25.34
C ARG A 344 -6.29 19.52 -25.92
N PRO A 345 -5.65 20.70 -25.74
CA PRO A 345 -6.18 21.95 -26.29
C PRO A 345 -6.22 21.94 -27.81
N ASP A 346 -7.16 22.66 -28.39
CA ASP A 346 -7.39 22.84 -29.82
C ASP A 346 -7.79 21.55 -30.58
N GLU A 347 -7.95 20.43 -29.91
CA GLU A 347 -8.38 19.16 -30.49
C GLU A 347 -9.82 18.80 -30.07
N GLU A 348 -10.60 18.25 -31.01
CA GLU A 348 -11.90 17.66 -30.67
C GLU A 348 -11.70 16.34 -29.94
N LYS A 349 -12.38 16.18 -28.81
CA LYS A 349 -12.24 15.01 -27.93
C LYS A 349 -13.59 14.49 -27.48
N LEU A 350 -13.67 13.16 -27.37
CA LEU A 350 -14.81 12.49 -26.78
C LEU A 350 -14.71 12.53 -25.26
N ALA A 351 -15.78 12.98 -24.62
CA ALA A 351 -15.85 13.04 -23.17
C ALA A 351 -17.14 12.41 -22.63
N PHE A 352 -17.08 11.97 -21.37
CA PHE A 352 -18.24 11.60 -20.59
C PHE A 352 -18.40 12.65 -19.50
N SER A 353 -19.51 13.36 -19.51
CA SER A 353 -19.62 14.63 -18.81
C SER A 353 -20.75 14.65 -17.79
N VAL A 354 -20.53 15.38 -16.71
CA VAL A 354 -21.58 15.78 -15.78
C VAL A 354 -21.78 17.28 -15.92
N ILE A 355 -22.97 17.67 -16.32
CA ILE A 355 -23.34 19.07 -16.59
C ILE A 355 -24.26 19.55 -15.47
N PHE A 356 -23.90 20.66 -14.85
CA PHE A 356 -24.59 21.24 -13.71
C PHE A 356 -25.19 22.61 -14.06
N ASN A 357 -26.42 22.85 -13.65
CA ASN A 357 -26.98 24.18 -13.56
C ASN A 357 -26.83 24.71 -12.13
N MET A 358 -25.93 25.67 -11.93
CA MET A 358 -25.54 26.17 -10.60
C MET A 358 -25.89 27.66 -10.45
N ASN A 359 -26.38 28.03 -9.27
CA ASN A 359 -26.66 29.44 -8.95
C ASN A 359 -25.49 30.08 -8.19
N GLU A 360 -25.59 31.39 -7.91
CA GLU A 360 -24.60 32.20 -7.17
C GLU A 360 -24.28 31.69 -5.78
N LYS A 361 -25.15 30.85 -5.17
CA LYS A 361 -24.95 30.23 -3.86
C LYS A 361 -24.29 28.86 -3.96
N GLY A 362 -23.83 28.46 -5.14
CA GLY A 362 -23.25 27.13 -5.37
C GLY A 362 -24.27 25.99 -5.27
N GLU A 363 -25.57 26.28 -5.33
CA GLU A 363 -26.61 25.25 -5.32
C GLU A 363 -26.80 24.68 -6.70
N VAL A 364 -26.69 23.35 -6.84
CA VAL A 364 -27.04 22.62 -8.05
C VAL A 364 -28.55 22.55 -8.16
N LYS A 365 -29.11 23.23 -9.18
CA LYS A 365 -30.54 23.24 -9.44
C LYS A 365 -30.96 22.03 -10.27
N ASP A 366 -30.12 21.61 -11.18
CA ASP A 366 -30.31 20.45 -12.05
C ASP A 366 -28.95 19.91 -12.50
N SER A 367 -28.91 18.63 -12.86
CA SER A 367 -27.71 18.00 -13.42
C SER A 367 -28.07 16.88 -14.39
N ARG A 368 -27.27 16.74 -15.45
CA ARG A 368 -27.38 15.63 -16.40
C ARG A 368 -26.01 14.99 -16.65
N ILE A 369 -26.04 13.69 -16.92
CA ILE A 369 -24.84 12.89 -17.19
C ILE A 369 -24.97 12.39 -18.63
N VAL A 370 -24.06 12.83 -19.50
CA VAL A 370 -24.16 12.64 -20.94
C VAL A 370 -22.79 12.45 -21.58
N HIS A 371 -22.76 11.73 -22.70
CA HIS A 371 -21.60 11.73 -23.58
C HIS A 371 -21.54 13.02 -24.38
N THR A 372 -20.37 13.65 -24.47
CA THR A 372 -20.17 14.94 -25.16
C THR A 372 -19.01 14.87 -26.13
N ILE A 373 -18.97 15.85 -27.04
CA ILE A 373 -17.80 16.23 -27.81
C ILE A 373 -17.40 17.62 -27.36
N ILE A 374 -16.14 17.73 -26.93
CA ILE A 374 -15.56 19.00 -26.49
C ILE A 374 -14.41 19.41 -27.40
N LYS A 375 -14.06 20.69 -27.36
CA LYS A 375 -12.80 21.21 -27.85
C LYS A 375 -12.25 22.13 -26.75
N SER A 376 -11.17 21.72 -26.10
CA SER A 376 -10.55 22.54 -25.07
C SER A 376 -9.88 23.76 -25.71
N ASP A 377 -10.21 24.96 -25.25
CA ASP A 377 -9.68 26.22 -25.78
C ASP A 377 -8.26 26.49 -25.24
N ARG A 378 -7.94 25.98 -24.05
CA ARG A 378 -6.64 26.20 -23.42
C ARG A 378 -6.31 25.12 -22.37
N ARG A 379 -5.02 24.81 -22.25
CA ARG A 379 -4.45 24.09 -21.11
C ARG A 379 -3.74 25.08 -20.21
N PHE A 380 -4.16 25.17 -18.93
CA PHE A 380 -3.47 25.90 -17.88
C PHE A 380 -2.60 24.96 -17.04
N THR A 381 -1.48 25.49 -16.57
CA THR A 381 -0.82 24.92 -15.40
C THR A 381 -1.51 25.41 -14.12
N TYR A 382 -1.36 24.69 -13.00
CA TYR A 382 -1.88 25.15 -11.72
C TYR A 382 -1.32 26.53 -11.34
N GLU A 383 -0.05 26.80 -11.68
CA GLU A 383 0.62 28.07 -11.41
C GLU A 383 0.01 29.24 -12.24
N GLU A 384 -0.31 29.00 -13.51
CA GLU A 384 -0.96 29.98 -14.38
C GLU A 384 -2.38 30.30 -13.90
N ALA A 385 -3.18 29.26 -13.60
CA ALA A 385 -4.53 29.45 -13.09
C ALA A 385 -4.50 30.13 -11.71
N GLN A 386 -3.56 29.80 -10.85
CA GLN A 386 -3.38 30.44 -9.55
C GLN A 386 -3.05 31.93 -9.70
N LYS A 387 -2.20 32.28 -10.66
CA LYS A 387 -1.89 33.68 -10.96
C LYS A 387 -3.13 34.45 -11.39
N VAL A 388 -4.00 33.86 -12.24
CA VAL A 388 -5.27 34.48 -12.62
C VAL A 388 -6.17 34.71 -11.40
N ILE A 389 -6.25 33.73 -10.50
CA ILE A 389 -7.06 33.84 -9.26
C ILE A 389 -6.53 34.96 -8.37
N GLU A 390 -5.22 35.09 -8.22
CA GLU A 390 -4.57 36.08 -7.32
C GLU A 390 -4.60 37.51 -7.89
N THR A 391 -4.39 37.65 -9.19
CA THR A 391 -4.25 38.97 -9.82
C THR A 391 -5.54 39.52 -10.45
N GLY A 392 -6.48 38.64 -10.78
CA GLY A 392 -7.67 38.97 -11.57
C GLY A 392 -7.35 39.29 -13.04
N GLU A 393 -6.15 38.92 -13.52
CA GLU A 393 -5.68 39.20 -14.87
C GLU A 393 -5.21 37.91 -15.56
N GLY A 394 -5.47 37.79 -16.86
CA GLY A 394 -5.07 36.63 -17.68
C GLY A 394 -6.18 36.17 -18.59
N ASP A 395 -5.90 35.10 -19.34
CA ASP A 395 -6.87 34.50 -20.25
C ASP A 395 -7.99 33.83 -19.46
N TYR A 396 -9.23 33.90 -19.98
CA TYR A 396 -10.41 33.28 -19.34
C TYR A 396 -10.60 33.67 -17.87
N LYS A 397 -10.18 34.87 -17.48
CA LYS A 397 -10.22 35.36 -16.09
C LYS A 397 -11.63 35.35 -15.50
N GLU A 398 -12.64 35.69 -16.27
CA GLU A 398 -14.03 35.76 -15.79
C GLU A 398 -14.54 34.34 -15.45
N GLU A 399 -14.23 33.39 -16.31
CA GLU A 399 -14.58 31.97 -16.15
C GLU A 399 -13.83 31.35 -14.96
N ILE A 400 -12.51 31.55 -14.87
CA ILE A 400 -11.68 31.02 -13.77
C ILE A 400 -12.12 31.61 -12.43
N LEU A 401 -12.37 32.92 -12.35
CA LEU A 401 -12.79 33.59 -11.12
C LEU A 401 -14.17 33.12 -10.66
N GLU A 402 -15.13 32.96 -11.58
CA GLU A 402 -16.46 32.45 -11.23
C GLU A 402 -16.41 30.97 -10.81
N LEU A 403 -15.65 30.12 -11.51
CA LEU A 403 -15.44 28.73 -11.09
C LEU A 403 -14.76 28.65 -9.72
N ASN A 404 -13.77 29.48 -9.46
CA ASN A 404 -13.10 29.53 -8.15
C ASN A 404 -14.06 29.96 -7.03
N LYS A 405 -14.90 30.96 -7.27
CA LYS A 405 -15.94 31.38 -6.33
C LYS A 405 -16.92 30.24 -6.01
N GLN A 406 -17.39 29.52 -7.03
CA GLN A 406 -18.27 28.36 -6.88
C GLN A 406 -17.57 27.25 -6.08
N ALA A 407 -16.32 26.93 -6.40
CA ALA A 407 -15.54 25.93 -5.70
C ALA A 407 -15.35 26.26 -4.22
N GLN A 408 -15.07 27.53 -3.88
CA GLN A 408 -14.94 27.96 -2.48
C GLN A 408 -16.25 27.77 -1.69
N ILE A 409 -17.41 28.03 -2.35
CA ILE A 409 -18.72 27.80 -1.72
C ILE A 409 -18.94 26.30 -1.49
N LEU A 410 -18.67 25.45 -2.50
CA LEU A 410 -18.76 23.99 -2.38
C LEU A 410 -17.89 23.46 -1.24
N ARG A 411 -16.62 23.90 -1.16
CA ARG A 411 -15.69 23.52 -0.10
C ARG A 411 -16.23 23.92 1.27
N LYS A 412 -16.69 25.14 1.42
CA LYS A 412 -17.27 25.63 2.68
C LYS A 412 -18.45 24.78 3.13
N GLN A 413 -19.34 24.42 2.19
CA GLN A 413 -20.50 23.54 2.49
C GLN A 413 -20.03 22.16 2.92
N ARG A 414 -19.04 21.57 2.24
CA ARG A 414 -18.47 20.25 2.56
C ARG A 414 -17.82 20.21 3.93
N LEU A 415 -17.02 21.21 4.27
CA LEU A 415 -16.39 21.33 5.60
C LEU A 415 -17.42 21.53 6.71
N ALA A 416 -18.47 22.33 6.46
CA ALA A 416 -19.59 22.50 7.39
C ALA A 416 -20.37 21.19 7.63
N ALA A 417 -20.45 20.32 6.62
CA ALA A 417 -21.04 18.98 6.74
C ALA A 417 -20.17 17.99 7.52
N GLY A 418 -18.88 18.30 7.76
CA GLY A 418 -17.96 17.49 8.55
C GLY A 418 -16.87 16.79 7.75
N ALA A 419 -16.59 17.23 6.52
CA ALA A 419 -15.40 16.76 5.81
C ALA A 419 -14.13 17.15 6.58
N ILE A 420 -13.12 16.29 6.55
CA ILE A 420 -11.84 16.52 7.22
C ILE A 420 -10.86 17.16 6.24
N ASP A 421 -10.24 18.25 6.66
CA ASP A 421 -9.31 19.04 5.84
C ASP A 421 -7.87 18.84 6.31
N PHE A 422 -7.16 17.89 5.65
CA PHE A 422 -5.73 17.71 5.84
C PHE A 422 -4.97 18.51 4.77
N ASP A 423 -4.39 19.62 5.16
CA ASP A 423 -3.60 20.49 4.27
C ASP A 423 -2.11 20.07 4.33
N ARG A 424 -1.74 19.06 3.53
CA ARG A 424 -0.38 18.50 3.55
C ARG A 424 0.51 19.14 2.51
N VAL A 425 1.74 19.41 2.94
CA VAL A 425 2.84 19.80 2.06
C VAL A 425 3.46 18.53 1.45
N GLU A 426 3.49 18.43 0.14
CA GLU A 426 4.18 17.35 -0.57
C GLU A 426 5.66 17.71 -0.78
N VAL A 427 6.53 16.77 -0.42
CA VAL A 427 7.97 16.88 -0.70
C VAL A 427 8.24 16.40 -2.12
N LYS A 428 8.80 17.27 -2.95
CA LYS A 428 9.19 16.96 -4.33
C LYS A 428 10.66 17.21 -4.53
N PHE A 429 11.26 16.49 -5.47
CA PHE A 429 12.65 16.66 -5.87
C PHE A 429 12.74 17.36 -7.22
N GLU A 430 13.59 18.34 -7.33
CA GLU A 430 14.11 18.79 -8.60
C GLU A 430 15.21 17.82 -9.04
N ILE A 431 15.07 17.23 -10.20
CA ILE A 431 15.99 16.22 -10.73
C ILE A 431 16.60 16.69 -12.05
N ASP A 432 17.85 16.33 -12.31
CA ASP A 432 18.51 16.59 -13.58
C ASP A 432 18.10 15.55 -14.67
N GLU A 433 18.63 15.70 -15.88
CA GLU A 433 18.37 14.81 -17.02
C GLU A 433 18.81 13.35 -16.77
N THR A 434 19.69 13.12 -15.81
CA THR A 434 20.15 11.77 -15.41
C THR A 434 19.28 11.18 -14.31
N GLY A 435 18.33 11.96 -13.79
CA GLY A 435 17.45 11.59 -12.67
C GLY A 435 18.08 11.81 -11.29
N LYS A 436 19.23 12.53 -11.19
CA LYS A 436 19.87 12.84 -9.93
C LYS A 436 19.13 13.97 -9.21
N PRO A 437 18.86 13.88 -7.90
CA PRO A 437 18.20 14.93 -7.14
C PRO A 437 19.15 16.12 -6.91
N LEU A 438 18.72 17.31 -7.37
CA LEU A 438 19.45 18.56 -7.23
C LEU A 438 19.02 19.34 -5.98
N SER A 439 17.73 19.48 -5.81
CA SER A 439 17.12 20.21 -4.69
C SER A 439 15.81 19.58 -4.23
N VAL A 440 15.35 19.97 -3.05
CA VAL A 440 14.05 19.62 -2.50
C VAL A 440 13.17 20.87 -2.49
N TYR A 441 11.95 20.76 -2.97
CA TYR A 441 10.96 21.83 -2.86
C TYR A 441 9.64 21.31 -2.30
N PHE A 442 8.86 22.24 -1.76
CA PHE A 442 7.60 21.93 -1.12
C PHE A 442 6.44 22.38 -2.02
N LYS A 443 5.57 21.43 -2.37
CA LYS A 443 4.38 21.72 -3.14
C LYS A 443 3.19 21.86 -2.21
N GLU A 444 2.62 23.05 -2.16
CA GLU A 444 1.41 23.36 -1.40
C GLU A 444 0.18 23.29 -2.31
N SER A 445 -0.95 22.83 -1.77
CA SER A 445 -2.24 22.88 -2.45
C SER A 445 -2.81 24.31 -2.37
N LYS A 446 -2.89 24.98 -3.52
CA LYS A 446 -3.41 26.36 -3.63
C LYS A 446 -4.85 26.37 -4.13
N GLU A 447 -5.44 27.56 -4.27
CA GLU A 447 -6.86 27.71 -4.69
C GLU A 447 -7.14 27.09 -6.06
N ALA A 448 -6.20 27.16 -7.02
CA ALA A 448 -6.36 26.49 -8.32
C ALA A 448 -6.47 24.97 -8.20
N ASN A 449 -5.72 24.35 -7.27
CA ASN A 449 -5.84 22.91 -6.98
C ASN A 449 -7.21 22.58 -6.37
N LYS A 450 -7.65 23.41 -5.41
CA LYS A 450 -8.93 23.26 -4.72
C LYS A 450 -10.11 23.46 -5.66
N LEU A 451 -9.97 24.35 -6.66
CA LEU A 451 -10.97 24.56 -7.71
C LEU A 451 -11.27 23.26 -8.45
N ILE A 452 -10.23 22.61 -9.00
CA ILE A 452 -10.37 21.34 -9.71
C ILE A 452 -10.91 20.26 -8.77
N GLU A 453 -10.33 20.13 -7.58
CA GLU A 453 -10.76 19.14 -6.58
C GLU A 453 -12.27 19.22 -6.32
N GLU A 454 -12.82 20.38 -6.03
CA GLU A 454 -14.24 20.52 -5.64
C GLU A 454 -15.19 20.16 -6.80
N PHE A 455 -14.86 20.50 -8.06
CA PHE A 455 -15.68 20.06 -9.19
C PHE A 455 -15.55 18.58 -9.48
N MET A 456 -14.36 17.98 -9.31
CA MET A 456 -14.18 16.54 -9.41
C MET A 456 -14.96 15.80 -8.30
N LEU A 457 -14.93 16.30 -7.07
CA LEU A 457 -15.71 15.76 -5.95
C LEU A 457 -17.20 15.86 -6.22
N LEU A 458 -17.69 17.00 -6.76
CA LEU A 458 -19.09 17.19 -7.10
C LEU A 458 -19.54 16.19 -8.18
N ALA A 459 -18.75 16.01 -9.24
CA ALA A 459 -19.05 15.06 -10.31
C ALA A 459 -19.09 13.62 -9.80
N ASN A 460 -18.06 13.20 -9.07
CA ASN A 460 -17.95 11.87 -8.47
C ASN A 460 -19.15 11.54 -7.56
N ARG A 461 -19.51 12.48 -6.69
CA ARG A 461 -20.67 12.36 -5.79
C ARG A 461 -21.97 12.25 -6.59
N THR A 462 -22.18 13.11 -7.59
CA THR A 462 -23.41 13.14 -8.41
C THR A 462 -23.60 11.81 -9.15
N VAL A 463 -22.53 11.25 -9.72
CA VAL A 463 -22.54 9.94 -10.38
C VAL A 463 -22.90 8.84 -9.38
N ALA A 464 -22.29 8.82 -8.21
CA ALA A 464 -22.57 7.83 -7.16
C ALA A 464 -24.03 7.92 -6.66
N GLU A 465 -24.54 9.13 -6.41
CA GLU A 465 -25.93 9.36 -5.99
C GLU A 465 -26.94 8.93 -7.08
N LYS A 466 -26.64 9.16 -8.35
CA LYS A 466 -27.52 8.78 -9.46
C LYS A 466 -27.84 7.29 -9.48
N ILE A 467 -26.90 6.46 -9.11
CA ILE A 467 -27.04 4.99 -9.12
C ILE A 467 -27.41 4.44 -7.74
N GLY A 468 -26.80 5.00 -6.68
CA GLY A 468 -26.95 4.48 -5.32
C GLY A 468 -28.20 4.95 -4.60
N LYS A 469 -28.66 6.19 -4.85
CA LYS A 469 -29.80 6.79 -4.17
C LYS A 469 -31.12 6.35 -4.80
N VAL A 470 -31.61 5.19 -4.39
CA VAL A 470 -32.85 4.61 -4.88
C VAL A 470 -33.95 4.64 -3.80
N PRO A 471 -35.26 4.59 -4.18
CA PRO A 471 -36.35 4.44 -3.22
C PRO A 471 -36.15 3.24 -2.31
N LYS A 472 -36.62 3.34 -1.03
CA LYS A 472 -36.44 2.30 0.00
C LYS A 472 -36.94 0.89 -0.39
N ASN A 473 -37.84 0.78 -1.35
CA ASN A 473 -38.39 -0.46 -1.85
C ASN A 473 -37.65 -1.04 -3.06
N LYS A 474 -36.57 -0.40 -3.53
CA LYS A 474 -35.74 -0.86 -4.65
C LYS A 474 -34.32 -1.15 -4.19
N LYS A 475 -33.72 -2.21 -4.72
CA LYS A 475 -32.29 -2.49 -4.56
C LYS A 475 -31.51 -1.65 -5.58
N ALA A 476 -30.47 -0.97 -5.12
CA ALA A 476 -29.55 -0.27 -6.02
C ALA A 476 -28.86 -1.29 -6.95
N LYS A 477 -28.52 -0.85 -8.15
CA LYS A 477 -27.71 -1.66 -9.08
C LYS A 477 -26.29 -1.75 -8.56
N VAL A 478 -25.57 -2.84 -8.87
CA VAL A 478 -24.17 -3.04 -8.51
C VAL A 478 -23.33 -1.91 -9.10
N PHE A 479 -22.53 -1.26 -8.28
CA PHE A 479 -21.72 -0.11 -8.68
C PHE A 479 -20.49 0.01 -7.80
N PRO A 480 -19.29 0.32 -8.34
CA PRO A 480 -18.10 0.56 -7.55
C PRO A 480 -18.21 1.89 -6.80
N TYR A 481 -18.05 1.85 -5.49
CA TYR A 481 -17.97 3.03 -4.63
C TYR A 481 -16.55 3.19 -4.11
N ARG A 482 -16.13 4.42 -3.85
CA ARG A 482 -14.96 4.72 -3.04
C ARG A 482 -15.43 4.96 -1.62
N ILE A 483 -15.18 3.99 -0.77
CA ILE A 483 -15.65 4.01 0.62
C ILE A 483 -14.53 4.35 1.59
N HIS A 484 -14.89 5.01 2.67
CA HIS A 484 -13.99 5.35 3.77
C HIS A 484 -14.72 5.22 5.08
N ASP A 485 -14.33 4.23 5.88
CA ASP A 485 -14.98 3.93 7.15
C ASP A 485 -14.64 4.94 8.24
N LEU A 486 -15.35 4.83 9.35
CA LEU A 486 -15.09 5.60 10.57
C LEU A 486 -13.69 5.28 11.11
N PRO A 487 -13.03 6.24 11.76
CA PRO A 487 -11.81 5.97 12.49
C PRO A 487 -12.03 4.86 13.54
N ASP A 488 -11.00 4.07 13.75
CA ASP A 488 -10.98 3.06 14.80
C ASP A 488 -11.08 3.72 16.18
N PRO A 489 -12.06 3.34 17.05
CA PRO A 489 -12.23 3.97 18.36
C PRO A 489 -10.98 3.92 19.24
N ASP A 490 -10.25 2.79 19.25
CA ASP A 490 -9.04 2.63 20.07
C ASP A 490 -7.91 3.54 19.56
N LYS A 491 -7.81 3.72 18.24
CA LYS A 491 -6.84 4.64 17.64
C LYS A 491 -7.20 6.10 17.92
N LEU A 492 -8.50 6.45 17.95
CA LEU A 492 -8.96 7.78 18.35
C LEU A 492 -8.66 8.09 19.81
N GLU A 493 -8.83 7.11 20.70
CA GLU A 493 -8.48 7.27 22.12
C GLU A 493 -6.97 7.45 22.29
N ASN A 494 -6.17 6.67 21.57
CA ASN A 494 -4.71 6.82 21.55
C ASN A 494 -4.29 8.19 21.01
N LEU A 495 -4.92 8.67 19.94
CA LEU A 495 -4.70 10.00 19.40
C LEU A 495 -5.05 11.07 20.45
N ASN A 496 -6.23 10.99 21.08
CA ASN A 496 -6.66 11.96 22.09
C ASN A 496 -5.70 11.98 23.29
N TRP A 497 -5.25 10.81 23.74
CA TRP A 497 -4.26 10.72 24.79
C TRP A 497 -2.93 11.37 24.37
N PHE A 498 -2.48 11.14 23.14
CA PHE A 498 -1.25 11.71 22.59
C PHE A 498 -1.30 13.24 22.52
N ILE A 499 -2.38 13.83 21.95
CA ILE A 499 -2.51 15.28 21.76
C ILE A 499 -2.76 16.03 23.08
N ASN A 500 -3.26 15.36 24.11
CA ASN A 500 -3.41 15.94 25.45
C ASN A 500 -2.07 16.43 26.01
N ARG A 501 -0.95 15.88 25.60
CA ARG A 501 0.42 16.30 25.99
C ARG A 501 0.75 17.70 25.51
N PHE A 502 0.10 18.14 24.41
CA PHE A 502 0.22 19.47 23.83
C PHE A 502 -0.92 20.40 24.28
N GLY A 503 -1.82 19.92 25.15
CA GLY A 503 -2.96 20.69 25.62
C GLY A 503 -4.20 20.64 24.73
N TYR A 504 -4.21 19.78 23.69
CA TYR A 504 -5.34 19.60 22.78
C TYR A 504 -6.25 18.44 23.20
N LYS A 505 -7.51 18.48 22.75
CA LYS A 505 -8.49 17.42 22.95
C LYS A 505 -9.38 17.25 21.75
N ILE A 506 -9.74 15.99 21.45
CA ILE A 506 -10.76 15.64 20.46
C ILE A 506 -11.88 14.83 21.12
N ARG A 507 -13.03 14.75 20.44
CA ARG A 507 -14.08 13.80 20.79
C ARG A 507 -13.75 12.43 20.23
N THR A 508 -13.77 11.41 21.09
CA THR A 508 -13.56 9.99 20.71
C THR A 508 -14.87 9.23 20.57
N SER A 509 -15.99 9.83 20.99
CA SER A 509 -17.34 9.27 20.92
C SER A 509 -18.37 10.33 20.54
N GLY A 510 -19.52 9.89 20.03
CA GLY A 510 -20.60 10.76 19.56
C GLY A 510 -20.97 10.53 18.10
N SER A 511 -21.63 11.48 17.46
CA SER A 511 -21.99 11.41 16.05
C SER A 511 -20.76 11.58 15.15
N LYS A 512 -20.82 11.01 13.94
CA LYS A 512 -19.77 11.17 12.90
C LYS A 512 -19.33 12.63 12.73
N THR A 513 -20.33 13.54 12.64
CA THR A 513 -20.09 14.97 12.44
C THR A 513 -19.44 15.65 13.65
N GLU A 514 -19.76 15.23 14.87
CA GLU A 514 -19.15 15.80 16.07
C GLU A 514 -17.68 15.39 16.19
N ILE A 515 -17.35 14.13 15.89
CA ILE A 515 -15.97 13.64 15.86
C ILE A 515 -15.18 14.40 14.79
N SER A 516 -15.67 14.46 13.54
CA SER A 516 -15.00 15.18 12.44
C SER A 516 -14.79 16.66 12.76
N LYS A 517 -15.78 17.35 13.30
CA LYS A 517 -15.64 18.76 13.70
C LYS A 517 -14.61 18.96 14.81
N SER A 518 -14.49 18.01 15.74
CA SER A 518 -13.46 18.09 16.77
C SER A 518 -12.05 17.89 16.23
N ILE A 519 -11.89 17.01 15.20
CA ILE A 519 -10.63 16.82 14.50
C ILE A 519 -10.27 18.06 13.68
N ASN A 520 -11.23 18.64 12.93
CA ASN A 520 -10.98 19.86 12.16
C ASN A 520 -10.55 21.02 13.08
N ARG A 521 -11.20 21.18 14.26
CA ARG A 521 -10.76 22.16 15.24
C ARG A 521 -9.34 21.93 15.71
N LEU A 522 -8.96 20.66 15.96
CA LEU A 522 -7.59 20.32 16.30
C LEU A 522 -6.63 20.75 15.17
N LEU A 523 -6.96 20.43 13.90
CA LEU A 523 -6.13 20.78 12.73
C LEU A 523 -5.98 22.31 12.57
N ASP A 524 -7.05 23.07 12.81
CA ASP A 524 -7.02 24.53 12.82
C ASP A 524 -6.16 25.06 13.98
N ASP A 525 -6.31 24.49 15.18
CA ASP A 525 -5.60 24.93 16.39
C ASP A 525 -4.09 24.71 16.32
N ILE A 526 -3.62 23.70 15.56
CA ILE A 526 -2.19 23.39 15.41
C ILE A 526 -1.56 24.10 14.21
N LYS A 527 -2.32 24.77 13.36
CA LYS A 527 -1.82 25.44 12.15
C LYS A 527 -0.72 26.43 12.49
N ASN A 528 0.40 26.36 11.74
CA ASN A 528 1.62 27.15 11.94
C ASN A 528 2.33 26.95 13.30
N LYS A 529 2.00 25.87 14.05
CA LYS A 529 2.72 25.52 15.28
C LYS A 529 3.78 24.44 15.02
N LYS A 530 4.74 24.34 15.91
CA LYS A 530 5.86 23.39 15.80
C LYS A 530 5.40 21.93 15.73
N GLU A 531 4.32 21.60 16.45
CA GLU A 531 3.72 20.25 16.50
C GLU A 531 2.78 19.93 15.34
N GLN A 532 2.51 20.84 14.40
CA GLN A 532 1.53 20.66 13.31
C GLN A 532 1.76 19.35 12.55
N ASN A 533 2.93 19.18 11.93
CA ASN A 533 3.24 18.01 11.12
C ASN A 533 3.10 16.69 11.89
N LEU A 534 3.53 16.71 13.15
CA LEU A 534 3.44 15.57 14.04
C LEU A 534 1.99 15.18 14.35
N VAL A 535 1.18 16.15 14.79
CA VAL A 535 -0.22 15.91 15.16
C VAL A 535 -1.05 15.50 13.93
N GLU A 536 -0.82 16.13 12.76
CA GLU A 536 -1.43 15.72 11.49
C GLU A 536 -1.07 14.27 11.13
N THR A 537 0.21 13.89 11.28
CA THR A 537 0.66 12.53 10.98
C THR A 537 0.00 11.49 11.89
N VAL A 538 -0.06 11.74 13.20
CA VAL A 538 -0.71 10.82 14.15
C VAL A 538 -2.23 10.80 13.93
N SER A 539 -2.85 11.94 13.62
CA SER A 539 -4.27 12.05 13.28
C SER A 539 -4.62 11.21 12.05
N LEU A 540 -3.78 11.27 11.01
CA LEU A 540 -4.00 10.45 9.81
C LEU A 540 -3.83 8.95 10.06
N ARG A 541 -2.88 8.54 10.92
CA ARG A 541 -2.71 7.12 11.31
C ARG A 541 -3.92 6.58 12.08
N ALA A 542 -4.70 7.45 12.73
CA ALA A 542 -5.95 7.06 13.38
C ALA A 542 -7.10 6.84 12.40
N MET A 543 -7.03 7.40 11.17
CA MET A 543 -8.04 7.20 10.14
C MET A 543 -7.93 5.81 9.50
N GLN A 544 -9.06 5.29 9.02
CA GLN A 544 -9.08 4.12 8.17
C GLN A 544 -8.55 4.47 6.76
N LYS A 545 -8.23 3.44 5.96
CA LYS A 545 -7.87 3.64 4.56
C LYS A 545 -9.14 3.60 3.70
N ALA A 546 -9.25 4.51 2.74
CA ALA A 546 -10.27 4.42 1.73
C ALA A 546 -9.99 3.23 0.80
N ARG A 547 -11.02 2.56 0.32
CA ARG A 547 -10.94 1.42 -0.61
C ARG A 547 -12.10 1.43 -1.59
N TYR A 548 -12.02 0.63 -2.63
CA TYR A 548 -13.14 0.39 -3.53
C TYR A 548 -13.99 -0.77 -3.01
N SER A 549 -15.30 -0.70 -3.20
CA SER A 549 -16.23 -1.80 -2.89
C SER A 549 -17.56 -1.55 -3.59
N THR A 550 -18.29 -2.62 -3.89
CA THR A 550 -19.68 -2.54 -4.35
C THR A 550 -20.67 -2.27 -3.21
N HIS A 551 -20.21 -2.40 -1.95
CA HIS A 551 -20.98 -2.15 -0.75
C HIS A 551 -20.78 -0.71 -0.24
N ASN A 552 -21.75 0.16 -0.48
CA ASN A 552 -21.64 1.54 -0.06
C ASN A 552 -21.83 1.70 1.46
N ILE A 553 -20.84 2.28 2.12
CA ILE A 553 -20.90 2.72 3.52
C ILE A 553 -20.71 4.23 3.67
N GLY A 554 -20.57 4.94 2.55
CA GLY A 554 -20.20 6.34 2.46
C GLY A 554 -18.69 6.58 2.56
N HIS A 555 -18.31 7.85 2.52
CA HIS A 555 -16.92 8.29 2.64
C HIS A 555 -16.74 9.27 3.81
N TYR A 556 -16.32 8.76 4.96
CA TYR A 556 -16.22 9.53 6.20
C TYR A 556 -15.39 10.81 6.05
N GLY A 557 -14.18 10.71 5.50
CA GLY A 557 -13.27 11.86 5.36
C GLY A 557 -13.82 13.00 4.48
N LEU A 558 -14.70 12.68 3.50
CA LEU A 558 -15.35 13.66 2.63
C LEU A 558 -16.74 14.09 3.10
N ALA A 559 -17.28 13.45 4.14
CA ALA A 559 -18.65 13.62 4.61
C ALA A 559 -19.72 13.37 3.52
N PHE A 560 -19.49 12.37 2.66
CA PHE A 560 -20.43 11.97 1.61
C PHE A 560 -21.08 10.63 1.93
N ASP A 561 -22.39 10.53 1.75
CA ASP A 561 -23.14 9.27 1.89
C ASP A 561 -22.95 8.36 0.66
N TYR A 562 -22.67 8.94 -0.50
CA TYR A 562 -22.39 8.25 -1.77
C TYR A 562 -21.18 8.90 -2.42
N TYR A 563 -20.20 8.09 -2.75
CA TYR A 563 -19.00 8.56 -3.45
C TYR A 563 -18.40 7.47 -4.32
N THR A 564 -17.97 7.84 -5.51
CA THR A 564 -17.25 6.97 -6.43
C THR A 564 -16.10 7.72 -7.08
N HIS A 565 -15.27 7.04 -7.81
CA HIS A 565 -14.31 7.65 -8.71
C HIS A 565 -14.81 7.52 -10.16
N PHE A 566 -14.97 8.64 -10.83
CA PHE A 566 -15.43 8.76 -12.21
C PHE A 566 -14.48 9.62 -13.06
N THR A 567 -13.68 10.46 -12.40
CA THR A 567 -13.02 11.62 -13.02
C THR A 567 -11.60 11.35 -13.53
N SER A 568 -11.09 10.10 -13.47
CA SER A 568 -9.73 9.81 -13.96
C SER A 568 -9.59 8.41 -14.58
N PRO A 569 -10.31 8.10 -15.67
CA PRO A 569 -10.30 6.78 -16.30
C PRO A 569 -9.00 6.46 -17.08
N ILE A 570 -8.18 7.46 -17.40
CA ILE A 570 -6.87 7.24 -18.04
C ILE A 570 -5.92 6.53 -17.09
N ARG A 571 -6.01 6.84 -15.80
CA ARG A 571 -5.05 6.39 -14.79
C ARG A 571 -5.62 5.50 -13.68
N ARG A 572 -6.95 5.23 -13.65
CA ARG A 572 -7.59 4.36 -12.66
C ARG A 572 -8.62 3.44 -13.31
N PHE A 573 -8.46 2.14 -13.13
CA PHE A 573 -9.39 1.15 -13.66
C PHE A 573 -10.80 1.20 -13.03
N PRO A 574 -10.98 1.50 -11.73
CA PRO A 574 -12.30 1.71 -11.15
C PRO A 574 -13.14 2.76 -11.88
N ASP A 575 -12.54 3.84 -12.35
CA ASP A 575 -13.24 4.88 -13.14
C ASP A 575 -13.73 4.31 -14.48
N MET A 576 -12.94 3.45 -15.13
CA MET A 576 -13.39 2.74 -16.35
C MET A 576 -14.57 1.81 -16.06
N MET A 577 -14.56 1.08 -14.93
CA MET A 577 -15.70 0.28 -14.49
C MET A 577 -16.94 1.14 -14.28
N VAL A 578 -16.78 2.28 -13.63
CA VAL A 578 -17.85 3.26 -13.38
C VAL A 578 -18.41 3.79 -14.69
N HIS A 579 -17.58 4.21 -15.65
CA HIS A 579 -18.01 4.67 -16.97
C HIS A 579 -18.87 3.63 -17.70
N ARG A 580 -18.40 2.38 -17.75
CA ARG A 580 -19.13 1.26 -18.41
C ARG A 580 -20.49 0.99 -17.77
N LEU A 581 -20.50 0.86 -16.44
CA LEU A 581 -21.74 0.59 -15.71
C LEU A 581 -22.71 1.77 -15.80
N LEU A 582 -22.22 3.00 -15.72
CA LEU A 582 -23.01 4.21 -15.85
C LEU A 582 -23.67 4.27 -17.23
N THR A 583 -22.92 4.10 -18.32
CA THR A 583 -23.45 4.04 -19.69
C THR A 583 -24.52 2.95 -19.82
N ARG A 584 -24.25 1.74 -19.32
CA ARG A 584 -25.21 0.63 -19.32
C ARG A 584 -26.50 0.98 -18.58
N TYR A 585 -26.39 1.60 -17.41
CA TYR A 585 -27.55 1.88 -16.55
C TYR A 585 -28.36 3.08 -16.99
N LEU A 586 -27.74 4.09 -17.59
CA LEU A 586 -28.44 5.21 -18.23
C LEU A 586 -29.26 4.75 -19.43
N ALA A 587 -28.75 3.76 -20.18
CA ALA A 587 -29.49 3.11 -21.27
C ALA A 587 -30.56 2.10 -20.79
N GLY A 588 -30.86 2.01 -19.47
CA GLY A 588 -31.87 1.12 -18.92
C GLY A 588 -31.41 -0.34 -18.72
N GLY A 589 -30.12 -0.65 -18.89
CA GLY A 589 -29.55 -1.99 -18.76
C GLY A 589 -29.74 -2.61 -17.37
N ARG A 590 -29.73 -3.94 -17.32
CA ARG A 590 -29.85 -4.71 -16.06
C ARG A 590 -28.57 -4.62 -15.24
N THR A 591 -28.69 -4.82 -13.91
CA THR A 591 -27.55 -4.95 -13.00
C THR A 591 -26.62 -6.08 -13.42
N VAL A 592 -25.38 -6.00 -13.02
CA VAL A 592 -24.32 -6.99 -13.27
C VAL A 592 -24.13 -7.91 -12.06
N GLN A 593 -23.26 -8.93 -12.19
CA GLN A 593 -22.91 -9.85 -11.12
C GLN A 593 -22.03 -9.15 -10.09
N GLU A 594 -22.48 -9.07 -8.84
CA GLU A 594 -21.82 -8.34 -7.74
C GLU A 594 -20.43 -8.91 -7.42
N ALA A 595 -20.30 -10.23 -7.29
CA ALA A 595 -19.05 -10.87 -6.93
C ALA A 595 -17.87 -10.52 -7.87
N LYS A 596 -18.10 -10.50 -9.19
CA LYS A 596 -17.08 -10.09 -10.18
C LYS A 596 -16.57 -8.67 -9.92
N TYR A 597 -17.49 -7.74 -9.66
CA TYR A 597 -17.11 -6.33 -9.47
C TYR A 597 -16.52 -6.07 -8.08
N GLU A 598 -16.91 -6.85 -7.06
CA GLU A 598 -16.25 -6.78 -5.75
C GLU A 598 -14.80 -7.25 -5.85
N GLU A 599 -14.53 -8.37 -6.52
CA GLU A 599 -13.18 -8.86 -6.79
C GLU A 599 -12.31 -7.82 -7.52
N LEU A 600 -12.87 -7.14 -8.54
CA LEU A 600 -12.17 -6.05 -9.25
C LEU A 600 -11.93 -4.83 -8.35
N CYS A 601 -12.83 -4.52 -7.44
CA CYS A 601 -12.67 -3.45 -6.45
C CYS A 601 -11.56 -3.78 -5.45
N ASP A 602 -11.52 -5.01 -4.96
CA ASP A 602 -10.48 -5.48 -4.04
C ASP A 602 -9.10 -5.45 -4.73
N HIS A 603 -8.99 -6.00 -5.94
CA HIS A 603 -7.78 -5.94 -6.75
C HIS A 603 -7.31 -4.50 -6.98
N SER A 604 -8.23 -3.59 -7.35
CA SER A 604 -7.90 -2.18 -7.57
C SER A 604 -7.40 -1.50 -6.29
N SER A 605 -7.97 -1.83 -5.14
CA SER A 605 -7.55 -1.29 -3.84
C SER A 605 -6.18 -1.81 -3.42
N GLU A 606 -5.88 -3.07 -3.70
CA GLU A 606 -4.58 -3.68 -3.46
C GLU A 606 -3.50 -3.04 -4.35
N MET A 607 -3.75 -2.93 -5.66
CA MET A 607 -2.82 -2.33 -6.62
C MET A 607 -2.55 -0.86 -6.32
N GLU A 608 -3.55 -0.09 -5.89
CA GLU A 608 -3.37 1.28 -5.40
C GLU A 608 -2.39 1.33 -4.22
N GLN A 609 -2.52 0.39 -3.27
CA GLN A 609 -1.63 0.34 -2.11
C GLN A 609 -0.20 -0.07 -2.50
N ILE A 610 -0.06 -1.00 -3.42
CA ILE A 610 1.23 -1.43 -3.98
C ILE A 610 1.89 -0.26 -4.72
N ALA A 611 1.16 0.45 -5.58
CA ALA A 611 1.63 1.63 -6.30
C ALA A 611 2.11 2.74 -5.34
N ALA A 612 1.34 3.03 -4.29
CA ALA A 612 1.73 4.01 -3.27
C ALA A 612 2.98 3.58 -2.47
N ASN A 613 3.18 2.28 -2.28
CA ASN A 613 4.41 1.77 -1.65
C ASN A 613 5.63 1.93 -2.57
N ALA A 614 5.48 1.66 -3.87
CA ALA A 614 6.53 1.87 -4.86
C ALA A 614 6.90 3.35 -4.99
N GLU A 615 5.92 4.26 -5.01
CA GLU A 615 6.15 5.71 -4.97
C GLU A 615 6.97 6.10 -3.74
N ARG A 616 6.56 5.67 -2.54
CA ARG A 616 7.31 5.93 -1.29
C ARG A 616 8.73 5.37 -1.34
N ALA A 617 8.93 4.19 -1.91
CA ALA A 617 10.25 3.60 -2.07
C ALA A 617 11.14 4.43 -3.03
N SER A 618 10.57 4.98 -4.11
CA SER A 618 11.30 5.86 -5.04
C SER A 618 11.67 7.20 -4.39
N VAL A 619 10.75 7.79 -3.63
CA VAL A 619 11.02 9.00 -2.83
C VAL A 619 12.13 8.72 -1.81
N LYS A 620 12.07 7.59 -1.10
CA LYS A 620 13.09 7.20 -0.13
C LYS A 620 14.46 6.99 -0.78
N TYR A 621 14.49 6.34 -1.95
CA TYR A 621 15.73 6.20 -2.72
C TYR A 621 16.35 7.55 -3.04
N LYS A 622 15.55 8.51 -3.53
CA LYS A 622 16.01 9.89 -3.84
C LYS A 622 16.42 10.67 -2.60
N GLN A 623 15.76 10.48 -1.46
CA GLN A 623 16.20 11.06 -0.19
C GLN A 623 17.58 10.58 0.22
N VAL A 624 17.83 9.26 0.11
CA VAL A 624 19.13 8.68 0.46
C VAL A 624 20.22 9.13 -0.50
N GLU A 625 19.92 9.22 -1.80
CA GLU A 625 20.84 9.76 -2.81
C GLU A 625 21.19 11.23 -2.53
N PHE A 626 20.21 12.08 -2.28
CA PHE A 626 20.37 13.48 -1.97
C PHE A 626 21.20 13.71 -0.69
N MET A 627 20.91 12.93 0.35
CA MET A 627 21.63 13.03 1.63
C MET A 627 23.00 12.34 1.61
N GLY A 628 23.25 11.45 0.67
CA GLY A 628 24.54 10.80 0.48
C GLY A 628 25.69 11.78 0.14
N GLU A 629 25.37 12.89 -0.52
CA GLU A 629 26.33 13.98 -0.80
C GLU A 629 26.55 14.91 0.40
N ARG A 630 25.79 14.74 1.49
CA ARG A 630 25.78 15.56 2.70
C ARG A 630 26.28 14.80 3.93
N LEU A 631 27.06 13.73 3.70
CA LEU A 631 27.66 12.97 4.80
C LEU A 631 28.51 13.89 5.69
N GLY A 632 28.34 13.74 6.98
CA GLY A 632 29.05 14.54 7.99
C GLY A 632 28.45 15.93 8.26
N MET A 633 27.47 16.40 7.49
CA MET A 633 26.76 17.66 7.75
C MET A 633 25.75 17.51 8.88
N GLU A 634 25.52 18.61 9.58
CA GLU A 634 24.61 18.72 10.71
C GLU A 634 23.30 19.37 10.29
N PHE A 635 22.18 18.87 10.83
CA PHE A 635 20.84 19.38 10.55
C PHE A 635 20.00 19.35 11.83
N ASP A 636 19.12 20.33 11.94
CA ASP A 636 18.06 20.32 12.94
C ASP A 636 16.85 19.55 12.40
N GLY A 637 16.23 18.74 13.26
CA GLY A 637 15.07 17.93 12.91
C GLY A 637 14.16 17.65 14.11
N VAL A 638 13.14 16.89 13.86
CA VAL A 638 12.14 16.49 14.85
C VAL A 638 11.99 14.96 14.83
N ILE A 639 11.86 14.34 16.00
CA ILE A 639 11.60 12.91 16.11
C ILE A 639 10.23 12.63 15.51
N SER A 640 10.22 11.99 14.33
CA SER A 640 9.02 11.61 13.53
C SER A 640 8.50 10.21 13.85
N GLY A 641 9.31 9.40 14.54
CA GLY A 641 8.95 8.05 14.93
C GLY A 641 9.85 7.50 16.02
N VAL A 642 9.27 6.66 16.89
CA VAL A 642 10.01 5.97 17.95
C VAL A 642 9.68 4.49 17.88
N THR A 643 10.71 3.64 17.82
CA THR A 643 10.59 2.19 17.72
C THR A 643 11.60 1.49 18.63
N GLU A 644 11.45 0.18 18.79
CA GLU A 644 12.44 -0.66 19.48
C GLU A 644 13.84 -0.64 18.82
N TRP A 645 13.94 -0.21 17.55
CA TRP A 645 15.18 -0.16 16.77
C TRP A 645 15.92 1.17 16.91
N GLY A 646 15.22 2.25 17.29
CA GLY A 646 15.75 3.61 17.38
C GLY A 646 14.74 4.71 17.10
N LEU A 647 15.28 5.90 16.88
CA LEU A 647 14.53 7.13 16.62
C LEU A 647 14.53 7.43 15.12
N TYR A 648 13.37 7.64 14.52
CA TYR A 648 13.26 8.27 13.21
C TYR A 648 13.24 9.78 13.38
N VAL A 649 14.00 10.48 12.57
CA VAL A 649 14.10 11.93 12.61
C VAL A 649 13.82 12.49 11.21
N GLU A 650 12.88 13.42 11.13
CA GLU A 650 12.57 14.21 9.94
C GLU A 650 13.30 15.54 10.04
N LEU A 651 14.09 15.88 9.01
CA LEU A 651 14.84 17.13 8.97
C LEU A 651 13.92 18.32 8.68
N ASN A 652 14.15 19.45 9.34
CA ASN A 652 13.30 20.64 9.19
C ASN A 652 13.41 21.27 7.80
N GLU A 653 14.63 21.28 7.24
CA GLU A 653 14.96 21.97 6.00
C GLU A 653 14.43 21.28 4.75
N ASN A 654 14.54 19.95 4.66
CA ASN A 654 14.27 19.20 3.44
C ASN A 654 13.32 18.01 3.63
N LYS A 655 12.80 17.80 4.85
CA LYS A 655 11.88 16.72 5.22
C LYS A 655 12.41 15.31 4.91
N CYS A 656 13.73 15.18 4.69
CA CYS A 656 14.33 13.84 4.59
C CYS A 656 14.28 13.16 5.94
N GLU A 657 13.86 11.91 5.97
CA GLU A 657 13.77 11.12 7.19
C GLU A 657 14.91 10.10 7.26
N GLY A 658 15.56 10.00 8.41
CA GLY A 658 16.58 8.99 8.71
C GLY A 658 16.39 8.39 10.09
N MET A 659 17.16 7.36 10.41
CA MET A 659 17.08 6.66 11.68
C MET A 659 18.35 6.90 12.51
N ILE A 660 18.19 7.21 13.78
CA ILE A 660 19.24 7.07 14.80
C ILE A 660 19.09 5.69 15.42
N PRO A 661 19.95 4.73 15.12
CA PRO A 661 19.87 3.40 15.72
C PRO A 661 19.97 3.46 17.23
N MET A 662 19.21 2.63 17.96
CA MET A 662 19.25 2.60 19.43
C MET A 662 20.67 2.38 19.97
N ARG A 663 21.49 1.56 19.30
CA ARG A 663 22.90 1.28 19.66
C ARG A 663 23.82 2.53 19.55
N ASP A 664 23.42 3.51 18.72
CA ASP A 664 24.22 4.70 18.43
C ASP A 664 23.78 5.90 19.32
N LEU A 665 22.82 5.71 20.23
CA LEU A 665 22.45 6.66 21.26
C LEU A 665 23.48 6.76 22.41
N GLY A 666 24.38 5.79 22.53
CA GLY A 666 25.69 5.76 23.19
C GLY A 666 25.81 6.05 24.69
N ASP A 667 24.92 6.80 25.28
CA ASP A 667 25.02 7.32 26.66
C ASP A 667 24.31 6.45 27.71
N ASP A 668 23.33 5.63 27.31
CA ASP A 668 22.54 4.79 28.20
C ASP A 668 21.95 3.56 27.49
N TYR A 669 21.31 2.68 28.25
CA TYR A 669 20.42 1.62 27.73
C TYR A 669 19.00 2.15 27.74
N TYR A 670 18.34 2.12 26.59
CA TYR A 670 17.01 2.66 26.41
C TYR A 670 15.94 1.56 26.34
N ASP A 671 14.84 1.78 27.05
CA ASP A 671 13.63 0.97 26.96
C ASP A 671 12.61 1.68 26.07
N PHE A 672 11.98 0.93 25.16
CA PHE A 672 10.91 1.43 24.30
C PHE A 672 9.56 1.34 25.03
N ASP A 673 8.90 2.47 25.13
CA ASP A 673 7.53 2.59 25.63
C ASP A 673 6.59 2.89 24.45
N GLU A 674 5.95 1.83 23.96
CA GLU A 674 5.03 1.91 22.80
C GLU A 674 3.84 2.82 23.08
N LYS A 675 3.27 2.79 24.30
CA LYS A 675 2.11 3.59 24.68
C LYS A 675 2.43 5.10 24.69
N ASN A 676 3.64 5.43 25.13
CA ASN A 676 4.08 6.81 25.25
C ASN A 676 4.88 7.31 24.03
N TYR A 677 5.09 6.47 23.00
CA TYR A 677 5.92 6.79 21.83
C TYR A 677 7.26 7.42 22.24
N CYS A 678 7.97 6.77 23.15
CA CYS A 678 9.24 7.29 23.64
C CYS A 678 10.27 6.20 23.95
N LEU A 679 11.56 6.59 23.95
CA LEU A 679 12.66 5.84 24.54
C LEU A 679 13.00 6.47 25.88
N THR A 680 13.17 5.65 26.94
CA THR A 680 13.56 6.13 28.27
C THR A 680 14.85 5.43 28.71
N GLY A 681 15.87 6.22 29.02
CA GLY A 681 17.15 5.73 29.51
C GLY A 681 17.05 5.13 30.91
N ARG A 682 17.71 4.00 31.11
CA ARG A 682 17.66 3.25 32.40
C ARG A 682 18.45 3.92 33.51
N ARG A 683 19.59 4.57 33.18
CA ARG A 683 20.52 5.15 34.15
C ARG A 683 20.27 6.63 34.35
N HIS A 684 20.20 7.38 33.24
CA HIS A 684 20.11 8.84 33.26
C HIS A 684 18.68 9.35 33.14
N HIS A 685 17.70 8.45 32.98
CA HIS A 685 16.28 8.79 32.78
C HIS A 685 16.03 9.80 31.64
N LYS A 686 17.01 9.97 30.74
CA LYS A 686 16.88 10.79 29.56
C LYS A 686 15.76 10.21 28.68
N LYS A 687 14.88 11.07 28.23
CA LYS A 687 13.70 10.66 27.46
C LYS A 687 13.73 11.29 26.08
N PHE A 688 13.53 10.46 25.06
CA PHE A 688 13.30 10.90 23.69
C PHE A 688 11.88 10.55 23.30
N SER A 689 11.09 11.56 23.03
CA SER A 689 9.66 11.40 22.68
C SER A 689 9.40 11.82 21.26
N LEU A 690 8.35 11.23 20.68
CA LEU A 690 7.81 11.67 19.41
C LEU A 690 7.56 13.20 19.47
N GLY A 691 8.09 13.97 18.52
CA GLY A 691 7.98 15.42 18.45
C GLY A 691 9.11 16.22 19.10
N ASP A 692 10.05 15.57 19.79
CA ASP A 692 11.18 16.29 20.39
C ASP A 692 12.11 16.84 19.29
N PRO A 693 12.58 18.09 19.41
CA PRO A 693 13.58 18.65 18.52
C PRO A 693 14.94 18.03 18.82
N VAL A 694 15.68 17.70 17.78
CA VAL A 694 17.02 17.12 17.87
C VAL A 694 17.94 17.71 16.81
N THR A 695 19.22 17.82 17.12
CA THR A 695 20.27 18.11 16.14
C THR A 695 20.97 16.79 15.79
N ILE A 696 21.11 16.52 14.49
CA ILE A 696 21.70 15.27 14.01
C ILE A 696 22.84 15.55 13.04
N LYS A 697 23.70 14.57 12.89
CA LYS A 697 24.71 14.49 11.85
C LYS A 697 24.38 13.34 10.90
N VAL A 698 24.52 13.55 9.60
CA VAL A 698 24.35 12.49 8.60
C VAL A 698 25.52 11.52 8.73
N ALA A 699 25.25 10.34 9.27
CA ALA A 699 26.28 9.36 9.58
C ALA A 699 26.55 8.38 8.42
N ARG A 700 25.49 7.91 7.77
CA ARG A 700 25.56 6.93 6.71
C ARG A 700 24.38 7.03 5.75
N ALA A 701 24.65 6.91 4.45
CA ALA A 701 23.65 6.75 3.41
C ALA A 701 23.94 5.45 2.65
N ASN A 702 22.98 4.56 2.60
CA ASN A 702 23.07 3.28 1.87
C ASN A 702 21.95 3.23 0.82
N LEU A 703 22.32 3.45 -0.44
CA LEU A 703 21.39 3.48 -1.56
C LEU A 703 20.76 2.10 -1.81
N GLU A 704 21.53 1.04 -1.71
CA GLU A 704 21.04 -0.33 -1.93
C GLU A 704 19.94 -0.67 -0.94
N LYS A 705 20.13 -0.34 0.34
CA LYS A 705 19.13 -0.60 1.40
C LYS A 705 18.09 0.50 1.54
N LYS A 706 18.17 1.56 0.74
CA LYS A 706 17.33 2.77 0.84
C LYS A 706 17.29 3.29 2.29
N GLN A 707 18.45 3.26 2.96
CA GLN A 707 18.59 3.55 4.39
C GLN A 707 19.49 4.75 4.64
N LEU A 708 19.01 5.66 5.49
CA LEU A 708 19.72 6.83 5.95
C LEU A 708 19.86 6.74 7.47
N ASP A 709 21.11 6.69 7.95
CA ASP A 709 21.41 6.66 9.38
C ASP A 709 21.95 8.02 9.83
N PHE A 710 21.43 8.49 10.94
CA PHE A 710 21.85 9.71 11.61
C PHE A 710 22.56 9.40 12.92
N ALA A 711 23.43 10.30 13.36
CA ALA A 711 23.99 10.30 14.69
C ALA A 711 23.47 11.53 15.45
N LEU A 712 23.08 11.34 16.71
CA LEU A 712 22.63 12.42 17.58
C LEU A 712 23.81 13.31 17.94
N ILE A 713 23.62 14.61 17.87
CA ILE A 713 24.58 15.60 18.40
C ILE A 713 24.05 16.09 19.73
N GLU A 714 24.82 15.80 20.78
CA GLU A 714 24.56 16.38 22.10
C GLU A 714 25.12 17.80 22.15
N LYS A 715 24.26 18.76 22.37
CA LYS A 715 24.65 20.19 22.67
C LYS A 715 24.83 20.36 24.14
#